data_eac4f05313e1f93061fc56bb51b4ab9a
#
_entry.id   eac4f05313e1f93061fc56bb51b4ab9a
#
_cell.length_a   1.000
_cell.length_b   1.000
_cell.length_c   1.000
_cell.angle_alpha   90.00
_cell.angle_beta   90.00
_cell.angle_gamma   90.00
#
_symmetry.space_group_name_H-M   'P 1'
#
loop_
_entity.id
_entity.type
_entity.pdbx_description
1 polymer ?
#
loop_
_entity_poly.entity_id
_entity_poly.type
_entity_poly.pdbx_seq_one_letter_code
_entity_poly.pdbx_strand_id
1 'polypeptide(L)'
;MVGGALLVALLQNVGVSVPVLLLGIAAVGLLAALWIGKTMPTNAFHDFLAILLRGFYRLEVRGGENLDRAGPNAIIALNHVSFLDGAVALSILKKEPVFAVDHAFAQRWWVRPILKLTRAMALNPARPLATRTLIHAVSNGETLVIFPEGRITVTGGLMKVYDGAALIGEKSGAMIVPVRIEGLEATIFSRLSRAQVRRRWLPRVRVTVLEPVRLEVDNALKGKARRQAAGAMLYQIMSDLIFRTTPTDRTVIDAVVDAAKIQGWRRIAVEDPVTGKLSYRKLVVGARVLAGRFTALAGEGEAVGVMLPNANGAAVTLLGMMSAGRVPAMINFTAGPTNILAACTAAAVRTIVTSRSFVERARLEKLVGSLAEVVRIVYLEDLRQTISLVDKVRALLACRHALVPRSADDPAAILFTSGSEGTPKGVMLSHRNLLCNAAQAAARIDFGRTDKVFNTLPVFHAFGLTVGLVLPLVSGVPVFLYPSPLHYRVVPELVYGANATILFGTDTFLSGYARAAHPYDFRSVRYVLAGAEPVKEATRRLWAEKFGLRILEGYGVTETAPALALNTPMFNRFGTVGRLLPGIEAKLVPVEGMEEGGRLYVSGPNVMLGYLKANQPGILVPPEDGWHDTGDVVTIDREGYVTIKGRAKRFAKIGGEMISLASVESLASELWPDAQSAVVAEPDPRRGERLVLVTEKEDATRAAFQAYAKAKGASDLMAPAEVMVVDKLPVLGSGKADLVSVTGLVMGRQRVAAA
;
A
#
# COMPACT_ATOMS: atom_id res chain seq x y z
N MET A 1 -42.35 -35.70 -26.70
CA MET A 1 -42.68 -36.64 -25.60
C MET A 1 -43.59 -37.81 -26.04
N VAL A 2 -44.67 -37.55 -26.76
CA VAL A 2 -45.64 -38.62 -27.20
C VAL A 2 -45.00 -39.68 -28.10
N GLY A 3 -44.14 -39.33 -29.06
CA GLY A 3 -43.46 -40.26 -29.94
C GLY A 3 -42.43 -41.19 -29.23
N GLY A 4 -41.77 -40.71 -28.17
CA GLY A 4 -40.83 -41.51 -27.36
C GLY A 4 -41.57 -42.55 -26.52
N ALA A 5 -42.71 -42.19 -25.94
CA ALA A 5 -43.53 -43.11 -25.15
C ALA A 5 -44.11 -44.22 -26.00
N LEU A 6 -44.54 -43.91 -27.24
CA LEU A 6 -45.05 -44.88 -28.23
C LEU A 6 -43.94 -45.88 -28.68
N LEU A 7 -42.72 -45.37 -28.90
CA LEU A 7 -41.58 -46.19 -29.30
C LEU A 7 -41.18 -47.14 -28.14
N VAL A 8 -41.21 -46.68 -26.90
CA VAL A 8 -40.94 -47.47 -25.70
C VAL A 8 -41.98 -48.59 -25.54
N ALA A 9 -43.26 -48.25 -25.70
CA ALA A 9 -44.37 -49.22 -25.62
C ALA A 9 -44.31 -50.27 -26.74
N LEU A 10 -43.96 -49.88 -27.98
CA LEU A 10 -43.77 -50.80 -29.11
C LEU A 10 -42.60 -51.77 -28.88
N LEU A 11 -41.48 -51.31 -28.38
CA LEU A 11 -40.28 -52.13 -28.10
C LEU A 11 -40.48 -53.06 -26.91
N GLN A 12 -41.31 -52.68 -25.93
CA GLN A 12 -41.72 -53.58 -24.85
C GLN A 12 -42.65 -54.73 -25.35
N ASN A 13 -43.52 -54.45 -26.30
CA ASN A 13 -44.36 -55.46 -26.92
C ASN A 13 -43.56 -56.51 -27.77
N VAL A 14 -42.36 -56.14 -28.20
CA VAL A 14 -41.45 -57.06 -28.94
C VAL A 14 -40.50 -57.81 -27.99
N GLY A 15 -40.71 -57.74 -26.66
CA GLY A 15 -39.96 -58.51 -25.67
C GLY A 15 -38.61 -57.95 -25.26
N VAL A 16 -38.34 -56.66 -25.57
CA VAL A 16 -37.07 -56.00 -25.14
C VAL A 16 -37.15 -55.64 -23.66
N SER A 17 -36.23 -56.15 -22.88
CA SER A 17 -36.21 -55.88 -21.44
C SER A 17 -35.94 -54.40 -21.12
N VAL A 18 -36.58 -53.86 -20.06
CA VAL A 18 -36.46 -52.48 -19.64
C VAL A 18 -35.01 -51.98 -19.48
N PRO A 19 -34.07 -52.79 -18.93
CA PRO A 19 -32.67 -52.39 -18.87
C PRO A 19 -32.00 -52.20 -20.23
N VAL A 20 -32.31 -53.05 -21.21
CA VAL A 20 -31.77 -52.94 -22.57
C VAL A 20 -32.32 -51.68 -23.27
N LEU A 21 -33.58 -51.36 -23.03
CA LEU A 21 -34.23 -50.19 -23.56
C LEU A 21 -33.62 -48.89 -22.98
N LEU A 22 -33.36 -48.85 -21.67
CA LEU A 22 -32.70 -47.76 -21.02
C LEU A 22 -31.25 -47.60 -21.51
N LEU A 23 -30.51 -48.66 -21.68
CA LEU A 23 -29.16 -48.66 -22.28
C LEU A 23 -29.19 -48.15 -23.73
N GLY A 24 -30.17 -48.53 -24.53
CA GLY A 24 -30.35 -48.06 -25.90
C GLY A 24 -30.64 -46.54 -25.95
N ILE A 25 -31.55 -46.06 -25.10
CA ILE A 25 -31.85 -44.63 -24.97
C ILE A 25 -30.62 -43.84 -24.51
N ALA A 26 -29.87 -44.38 -23.53
CA ALA A 26 -28.64 -43.75 -23.05
C ALA A 26 -27.55 -43.69 -24.14
N ALA A 27 -27.42 -44.79 -24.96
CA ALA A 27 -26.47 -44.82 -26.08
C ALA A 27 -26.85 -43.85 -27.20
N VAL A 28 -28.12 -43.77 -27.57
CA VAL A 28 -28.64 -42.80 -28.57
C VAL A 28 -28.49 -41.36 -28.03
N GLY A 29 -28.82 -41.16 -26.77
CA GLY A 29 -28.61 -39.87 -26.10
C GLY A 29 -27.14 -39.44 -26.09
N LEU A 30 -26.21 -40.35 -25.83
CA LEU A 30 -24.77 -40.08 -25.88
C LEU A 30 -24.31 -39.79 -27.31
N LEU A 31 -24.76 -40.56 -28.33
CA LEU A 31 -24.43 -40.29 -29.72
C LEU A 31 -24.98 -38.94 -30.21
N ALA A 32 -26.22 -38.62 -29.85
CA ALA A 32 -26.83 -37.35 -30.15
C ALA A 32 -26.04 -36.18 -29.46
N ALA A 33 -25.66 -36.36 -28.21
CA ALA A 33 -24.85 -35.36 -27.50
C ALA A 33 -23.47 -35.16 -28.14
N LEU A 34 -22.82 -36.26 -28.57
CA LEU A 34 -21.54 -36.22 -29.30
C LEU A 34 -21.69 -35.53 -30.67
N TRP A 35 -22.80 -35.81 -31.40
CA TRP A 35 -23.08 -35.19 -32.68
C TRP A 35 -23.40 -33.69 -32.53
N ILE A 36 -24.23 -33.30 -31.57
CA ILE A 36 -24.52 -31.94 -31.22
C ILE A 36 -23.23 -31.21 -30.85
N GLY A 37 -22.37 -31.82 -30.01
CA GLY A 37 -21.08 -31.25 -29.61
C GLY A 37 -20.13 -30.99 -30.79
N LYS A 38 -20.20 -31.79 -31.86
CA LYS A 38 -19.43 -31.62 -33.11
C LYS A 38 -19.99 -30.51 -34.02
N THR A 39 -21.29 -30.33 -34.02
CA THR A 39 -21.97 -29.39 -34.94
C THR A 39 -22.26 -28.01 -34.35
N MET A 40 -22.12 -27.86 -33.02
CA MET A 40 -22.26 -26.55 -32.37
C MET A 40 -21.14 -25.60 -32.77
N PRO A 41 -21.45 -24.36 -33.08
CA PRO A 41 -20.44 -23.31 -33.36
C PRO A 41 -19.66 -22.88 -32.11
N THR A 42 -20.12 -23.27 -30.91
CA THR A 42 -19.46 -23.04 -29.62
C THR A 42 -18.74 -24.31 -29.17
N ASN A 43 -17.65 -24.17 -28.40
CA ASN A 43 -16.97 -25.31 -27.81
C ASN A 43 -17.81 -25.86 -26.64
N ALA A 44 -18.58 -26.93 -26.89
CA ALA A 44 -19.48 -27.54 -25.91
C ALA A 44 -18.81 -27.91 -24.59
N PHE A 45 -17.51 -28.17 -24.59
CA PHE A 45 -16.70 -28.41 -23.38
C PHE A 45 -16.54 -27.12 -22.57
N HIS A 46 -16.31 -25.98 -23.22
CA HIS A 46 -16.20 -24.68 -22.55
C HIS A 46 -17.53 -24.29 -21.89
N ASP A 47 -18.65 -24.46 -22.62
CA ASP A 47 -19.98 -24.16 -22.11
C ASP A 47 -20.36 -25.04 -20.92
N PHE A 48 -20.07 -26.35 -21.02
CA PHE A 48 -20.26 -27.29 -19.90
C PHE A 48 -19.44 -26.88 -18.69
N LEU A 49 -18.15 -26.53 -18.89
CA LEU A 49 -17.25 -26.11 -17.81
C LEU A 49 -17.74 -24.79 -17.17
N ALA A 50 -18.23 -23.85 -17.98
CA ALA A 50 -18.81 -22.60 -17.49
C ALA A 50 -20.06 -22.84 -16.64
N ILE A 51 -20.97 -23.74 -17.08
CA ILE A 51 -22.17 -24.13 -16.33
C ILE A 51 -21.76 -24.77 -14.99
N LEU A 52 -20.81 -25.68 -15.02
CA LEU A 52 -20.31 -26.39 -13.83
C LEU A 52 -19.68 -25.40 -12.84
N LEU A 53 -18.81 -24.50 -13.31
CA LEU A 53 -18.16 -23.49 -12.44
C LEU A 53 -19.17 -22.47 -11.92
N ARG A 54 -20.17 -22.05 -12.71
CA ARG A 54 -21.27 -21.16 -12.24
C ARG A 54 -22.11 -21.85 -11.16
N GLY A 55 -22.42 -23.13 -11.32
CA GLY A 55 -23.20 -23.91 -10.35
C GLY A 55 -22.45 -24.13 -9.04
N PHE A 56 -21.23 -24.66 -9.10
CA PHE A 56 -20.47 -25.02 -7.90
C PHE A 56 -19.79 -23.83 -7.23
N TYR A 57 -19.15 -22.94 -8.01
CA TYR A 57 -18.34 -21.85 -7.49
C TYR A 57 -19.02 -20.48 -7.59
N ARG A 58 -20.28 -20.42 -8.06
CA ARG A 58 -20.99 -19.16 -8.26
C ARG A 58 -20.15 -18.16 -9.03
N LEU A 59 -19.57 -18.61 -10.14
CA LEU A 59 -18.66 -17.83 -10.98
C LEU A 59 -19.35 -16.54 -11.46
N GLU A 60 -18.75 -15.42 -11.11
CA GLU A 60 -19.16 -14.08 -11.54
C GLU A 60 -18.05 -13.50 -12.42
N VAL A 61 -18.42 -13.06 -13.64
CA VAL A 61 -17.48 -12.42 -14.58
C VAL A 61 -17.88 -10.97 -14.73
N ARG A 62 -16.93 -10.06 -14.55
CA ARG A 62 -17.07 -8.60 -14.71
C ARG A 62 -16.12 -8.11 -15.79
N GLY A 63 -16.58 -7.23 -16.66
CA GLY A 63 -15.79 -6.68 -17.76
C GLY A 63 -15.50 -7.70 -18.87
N GLY A 64 -16.33 -8.74 -19.02
CA GLY A 64 -16.15 -9.78 -20.04
C GLY A 64 -16.09 -9.25 -21.47
N GLU A 65 -16.73 -8.11 -21.74
CA GLU A 65 -16.72 -7.38 -23.01
C GLU A 65 -15.30 -6.93 -23.42
N ASN A 66 -14.39 -6.76 -22.48
CA ASN A 66 -13.00 -6.39 -22.77
C ASN A 66 -12.23 -7.51 -23.48
N LEU A 67 -12.66 -8.77 -23.34
CA LEU A 67 -12.10 -9.88 -24.10
C LEU A 67 -12.40 -9.74 -25.60
N ASP A 68 -13.60 -9.29 -25.96
CA ASP A 68 -13.97 -9.07 -27.36
C ASP A 68 -13.26 -7.82 -27.95
N ARG A 69 -13.07 -6.76 -27.14
CA ARG A 69 -12.35 -5.53 -27.54
C ARG A 69 -10.87 -5.77 -27.85
N ALA A 70 -10.26 -6.78 -27.27
CA ALA A 70 -8.84 -7.08 -27.47
C ALA A 70 -8.51 -7.64 -28.86
N GLY A 71 -9.51 -8.11 -29.58
CA GLY A 71 -9.33 -8.76 -30.89
C GLY A 71 -8.83 -10.22 -30.79
N PRO A 72 -8.59 -10.86 -31.93
CA PRO A 72 -8.27 -12.29 -31.98
C PRO A 72 -6.87 -12.66 -31.48
N ASN A 73 -5.91 -11.75 -31.61
CA ASN A 73 -4.50 -11.96 -31.25
C ASN A 73 -4.17 -11.38 -29.86
N ALA A 74 -5.02 -11.61 -28.88
CA ALA A 74 -4.84 -11.08 -27.54
C ALA A 74 -4.00 -12.01 -26.64
N ILE A 75 -3.31 -11.42 -25.66
CA ILE A 75 -2.64 -12.12 -24.57
C ILE A 75 -3.45 -11.90 -23.30
N ILE A 76 -4.05 -12.96 -22.77
CA ILE A 76 -4.82 -12.93 -21.52
C ILE A 76 -3.85 -13.20 -20.38
N ALA A 77 -3.51 -12.15 -19.63
CA ALA A 77 -2.57 -12.20 -18.52
C ALA A 77 -3.34 -12.36 -17.20
N LEU A 78 -3.25 -13.55 -16.58
CA LEU A 78 -3.97 -13.90 -15.36
C LEU A 78 -3.02 -13.97 -14.16
N ASN A 79 -3.52 -13.57 -12.97
CA ASN A 79 -2.90 -13.98 -11.71
C ASN A 79 -3.05 -15.50 -11.52
N HIS A 80 -2.15 -16.11 -10.76
CA HIS A 80 -2.12 -17.57 -10.62
C HIS A 80 -2.28 -18.02 -9.16
N VAL A 81 -3.51 -18.39 -8.77
CA VAL A 81 -3.87 -18.68 -7.37
C VAL A 81 -4.23 -20.14 -7.11
N SER A 82 -4.57 -20.90 -8.19
CA SER A 82 -5.07 -22.27 -8.07
C SER A 82 -4.77 -23.10 -9.33
N PHE A 83 -4.78 -24.41 -9.19
CA PHE A 83 -4.77 -25.35 -10.35
C PHE A 83 -6.04 -25.22 -11.22
N LEU A 84 -7.12 -24.63 -10.69
CA LEU A 84 -8.36 -24.42 -11.44
C LEU A 84 -8.36 -23.15 -12.31
N ASP A 85 -7.33 -22.31 -12.24
CA ASP A 85 -7.29 -21.03 -12.98
C ASP A 85 -7.36 -21.24 -14.49
N GLY A 86 -6.73 -22.32 -15.00
CA GLY A 86 -6.81 -22.68 -16.41
C GLY A 86 -8.23 -23.08 -16.85
N ALA A 87 -8.97 -23.79 -15.98
CA ALA A 87 -10.36 -24.14 -16.23
C ALA A 87 -11.28 -22.91 -16.24
N VAL A 88 -11.04 -21.96 -15.32
CA VAL A 88 -11.75 -20.68 -15.30
C VAL A 88 -11.44 -19.88 -16.55
N ALA A 89 -10.18 -19.81 -16.99
CA ALA A 89 -9.79 -19.13 -18.22
C ALA A 89 -10.53 -19.71 -19.44
N LEU A 90 -10.59 -21.05 -19.57
CA LEU A 90 -11.35 -21.72 -20.62
C LEU A 90 -12.84 -21.36 -20.60
N SER A 91 -13.45 -21.29 -19.42
CA SER A 91 -14.89 -21.06 -19.26
C SER A 91 -15.33 -19.63 -19.60
N ILE A 92 -14.43 -18.66 -19.69
CA ILE A 92 -14.74 -17.26 -20.00
C ILE A 92 -14.41 -16.89 -21.44
N LEU A 93 -13.63 -17.71 -22.15
CA LEU A 93 -13.20 -17.44 -23.53
C LEU A 93 -14.11 -18.15 -24.52
N LYS A 94 -14.51 -17.42 -25.58
CA LYS A 94 -15.39 -17.94 -26.67
C LYS A 94 -14.67 -18.89 -27.62
N LYS A 95 -13.37 -18.68 -27.81
CA LYS A 95 -12.51 -19.49 -28.70
C LYS A 95 -11.47 -20.22 -27.85
N GLU A 96 -11.03 -21.38 -28.33
CA GLU A 96 -10.02 -22.16 -27.67
C GLU A 96 -8.64 -21.45 -27.73
N PRO A 97 -8.08 -21.04 -26.58
CA PRO A 97 -6.80 -20.33 -26.54
C PRO A 97 -5.62 -21.30 -26.56
N VAL A 98 -4.44 -20.77 -26.87
CA VAL A 98 -3.17 -21.43 -26.59
C VAL A 98 -2.79 -21.16 -25.14
N PHE A 99 -2.46 -22.23 -24.38
CA PHE A 99 -1.94 -22.08 -23.01
C PHE A 99 -0.42 -22.18 -22.98
N ALA A 100 0.23 -21.23 -22.35
CA ALA A 100 1.63 -21.32 -21.99
C ALA A 100 1.78 -22.05 -20.65
N VAL A 101 2.32 -23.29 -20.68
CA VAL A 101 2.44 -24.16 -19.50
C VAL A 101 3.91 -24.49 -19.24
N ASP A 102 4.33 -24.49 -17.98
CA ASP A 102 5.69 -24.92 -17.61
C ASP A 102 5.98 -26.37 -18.05
N HIS A 103 7.16 -26.59 -18.64
CA HIS A 103 7.54 -27.89 -19.20
C HIS A 103 7.57 -29.01 -18.15
N ALA A 104 8.11 -28.74 -16.96
CA ALA A 104 8.19 -29.75 -15.89
C ALA A 104 6.78 -30.10 -15.36
N PHE A 105 5.88 -29.11 -15.32
CA PHE A 105 4.48 -29.33 -14.95
C PHE A 105 3.75 -30.13 -16.03
N ALA A 106 3.98 -29.84 -17.31
CA ALA A 106 3.38 -30.54 -18.44
C ALA A 106 3.75 -32.03 -18.50
N GLN A 107 4.88 -32.42 -17.95
CA GLN A 107 5.33 -33.84 -17.93
C GLN A 107 4.65 -34.71 -16.87
N ARG A 108 3.90 -34.13 -15.92
CA ARG A 108 3.24 -34.91 -14.87
C ARG A 108 2.16 -35.81 -15.46
N TRP A 109 2.11 -37.04 -15.03
CA TRP A 109 1.22 -38.07 -15.57
C TRP A 109 -0.28 -37.71 -15.52
N TRP A 110 -0.72 -37.03 -14.46
CA TRP A 110 -2.10 -36.59 -14.28
C TRP A 110 -2.44 -35.27 -15.04
N VAL A 111 -1.44 -34.50 -15.47
CA VAL A 111 -1.62 -33.29 -16.27
C VAL A 111 -1.72 -33.61 -17.77
N ARG A 112 -0.98 -34.60 -18.25
CA ARG A 112 -0.94 -35.01 -19.67
C ARG A 112 -2.32 -35.18 -20.32
N PRO A 113 -3.29 -35.91 -19.68
CA PRO A 113 -4.62 -36.04 -20.25
C PRO A 113 -5.35 -34.72 -20.44
N ILE A 114 -5.22 -33.78 -19.45
CA ILE A 114 -5.85 -32.47 -19.47
C ILE A 114 -5.26 -31.64 -20.60
N LEU A 115 -3.92 -31.66 -20.76
CA LEU A 115 -3.24 -30.89 -21.81
C LEU A 115 -3.58 -31.39 -23.23
N LYS A 116 -3.95 -32.68 -23.39
CA LYS A 116 -4.44 -33.22 -24.67
C LYS A 116 -5.83 -32.69 -25.05
N LEU A 117 -6.62 -32.24 -24.06
CA LEU A 117 -7.95 -31.67 -24.26
C LEU A 117 -7.86 -30.15 -24.50
N THR A 118 -6.67 -29.55 -24.37
CA THR A 118 -6.44 -28.13 -24.52
C THR A 118 -5.22 -27.88 -25.43
N ARG A 119 -5.20 -26.74 -26.12
CA ARG A 119 -4.05 -26.33 -26.96
C ARG A 119 -2.92 -25.78 -26.08
N ALA A 120 -2.25 -26.66 -25.32
CA ALA A 120 -1.19 -26.27 -24.40
C ALA A 120 0.19 -26.42 -25.04
N MET A 121 0.97 -25.35 -25.00
CA MET A 121 2.38 -25.34 -25.42
C MET A 121 3.28 -25.34 -24.18
N ALA A 122 4.14 -26.36 -24.08
CA ALA A 122 5.09 -26.48 -22.99
C ALA A 122 6.25 -25.48 -23.16
N LEU A 123 6.37 -24.55 -22.20
CA LEU A 123 7.47 -23.60 -22.14
C LEU A 123 8.62 -24.17 -21.30
N ASN A 124 9.79 -24.27 -21.91
CA ASN A 124 11.02 -24.49 -21.18
C ASN A 124 11.79 -23.15 -21.10
N PRO A 125 11.94 -22.56 -19.90
CA PRO A 125 12.64 -21.27 -19.75
C PRO A 125 14.09 -21.28 -20.26
N ALA A 126 14.72 -22.47 -20.31
CA ALA A 126 16.07 -22.64 -20.83
C ALA A 126 16.15 -22.71 -22.36
N ARG A 127 15.01 -22.75 -23.07
CA ARG A 127 14.96 -22.86 -24.53
C ARG A 127 14.34 -21.61 -25.16
N PRO A 128 15.13 -20.70 -25.75
CA PRO A 128 14.62 -19.46 -26.40
C PRO A 128 13.63 -19.72 -27.55
N LEU A 129 13.72 -20.87 -28.21
CA LEU A 129 12.83 -21.28 -29.31
C LEU A 129 11.35 -21.39 -28.87
N ALA A 130 11.06 -21.81 -27.63
CA ALA A 130 9.69 -21.92 -27.14
C ALA A 130 8.98 -20.55 -27.10
N THR A 131 9.69 -19.49 -26.73
CA THR A 131 9.15 -18.11 -26.76
C THR A 131 8.87 -17.63 -28.19
N ARG A 132 9.73 -17.98 -29.15
CA ARG A 132 9.49 -17.65 -30.59
C ARG A 132 8.24 -18.31 -31.12
N THR A 133 7.99 -19.58 -30.78
CA THR A 133 6.77 -20.30 -31.19
C THR A 133 5.51 -19.60 -30.70
N LEU A 134 5.50 -19.13 -29.43
CA LEU A 134 4.36 -18.38 -28.89
C LEU A 134 4.20 -16.99 -29.54
N ILE A 135 5.29 -16.29 -29.82
CA ILE A 135 5.25 -15.02 -30.56
C ILE A 135 4.61 -15.27 -31.92
N HIS A 136 5.01 -16.32 -32.63
CA HIS A 136 4.48 -16.65 -33.95
C HIS A 136 2.98 -17.02 -33.90
N ALA A 137 2.57 -17.82 -32.91
CA ALA A 137 1.16 -18.19 -32.72
C ALA A 137 0.29 -16.93 -32.53
N VAL A 138 0.70 -16.02 -31.63
CA VAL A 138 -0.04 -14.80 -31.37
C VAL A 138 -0.04 -13.87 -32.62
N SER A 139 1.10 -13.73 -33.31
CA SER A 139 1.17 -12.94 -34.56
C SER A 139 0.28 -13.49 -35.67
N ASN A 140 -0.01 -14.80 -35.66
CA ASN A 140 -0.93 -15.46 -36.59
C ASN A 140 -2.41 -15.38 -36.17
N GLY A 141 -2.74 -14.59 -35.15
CA GLY A 141 -4.12 -14.33 -34.74
C GLY A 141 -4.65 -15.30 -33.67
N GLU A 142 -3.77 -16.05 -32.98
CA GLU A 142 -4.19 -16.91 -31.87
C GLU A 142 -4.20 -16.17 -30.55
N THR A 143 -5.24 -16.43 -29.73
CA THR A 143 -5.33 -15.92 -28.35
C THR A 143 -4.42 -16.77 -27.45
N LEU A 144 -3.56 -16.11 -26.67
CA LEU A 144 -2.64 -16.76 -25.72
C LEU A 144 -3.09 -16.49 -24.27
N VAL A 145 -3.22 -17.56 -23.49
CA VAL A 145 -3.41 -17.45 -22.04
C VAL A 145 -2.06 -17.67 -21.35
N ILE A 146 -1.68 -16.71 -20.52
CA ILE A 146 -0.40 -16.75 -19.82
C ILE A 146 -0.58 -16.36 -18.34
N PHE A 147 0.20 -17.01 -17.50
CA PHE A 147 0.36 -16.65 -16.09
C PHE A 147 1.72 -15.98 -15.92
N PRO A 148 1.78 -14.62 -15.87
CA PRO A 148 3.06 -13.90 -15.84
C PRO A 148 3.95 -14.23 -14.66
N GLU A 149 3.38 -14.73 -13.56
CA GLU A 149 4.09 -15.19 -12.36
C GLU A 149 4.82 -16.53 -12.55
N GLY A 150 4.52 -17.26 -13.63
CA GLY A 150 5.15 -18.54 -13.98
C GLY A 150 4.87 -19.70 -13.02
N ARG A 151 4.16 -19.46 -11.92
CA ARG A 151 3.78 -20.47 -10.93
C ARG A 151 2.58 -20.03 -10.10
N ILE A 152 1.85 -21.00 -9.54
CA ILE A 152 0.80 -20.70 -8.56
C ILE A 152 1.41 -20.01 -7.35
N THR A 153 0.77 -18.91 -6.90
CA THR A 153 1.23 -18.12 -5.76
C THR A 153 1.40 -18.99 -4.51
N VAL A 154 2.45 -18.68 -3.75
CA VAL A 154 2.73 -19.25 -2.44
C VAL A 154 2.61 -18.23 -1.31
N THR A 155 2.36 -16.96 -1.66
CA THR A 155 2.19 -15.85 -0.71
C THR A 155 0.75 -15.30 -0.69
N GLY A 156 0.02 -15.44 -1.80
CA GLY A 156 -1.32 -14.89 -2.00
C GLY A 156 -1.32 -13.49 -2.62
N GLY A 157 -0.17 -12.81 -2.67
CA GLY A 157 0.03 -11.55 -3.36
C GLY A 157 0.66 -11.72 -4.74
N LEU A 158 0.86 -10.62 -5.46
CA LEU A 158 1.60 -10.60 -6.72
C LEU A 158 3.05 -10.96 -6.46
N MET A 159 3.50 -12.02 -7.11
CA MET A 159 4.88 -12.48 -7.03
C MET A 159 5.72 -11.91 -8.20
N LYS A 160 6.87 -12.53 -8.43
CA LYS A 160 7.74 -12.19 -9.54
C LYS A 160 7.00 -12.36 -10.86
N VAL A 161 6.98 -11.30 -11.68
CA VAL A 161 6.53 -11.33 -13.08
C VAL A 161 7.74 -11.54 -13.97
N TYR A 162 7.68 -12.54 -14.85
CA TYR A 162 8.79 -12.89 -15.73
C TYR A 162 8.80 -12.07 -17.02
N ASP A 163 9.97 -11.57 -17.39
CA ASP A 163 10.18 -10.77 -18.63
C ASP A 163 9.79 -11.52 -19.92
N GLY A 164 9.82 -12.86 -19.90
CA GLY A 164 9.44 -13.68 -21.04
C GLY A 164 8.01 -13.49 -21.49
N ALA A 165 7.09 -13.31 -20.54
CA ALA A 165 5.69 -13.01 -20.83
C ALA A 165 5.51 -11.66 -21.51
N ALA A 166 6.22 -10.64 -21.02
CA ALA A 166 6.23 -9.31 -21.62
C ALA A 166 6.85 -9.28 -23.03
N LEU A 167 7.91 -10.07 -23.22
CA LEU A 167 8.58 -10.18 -24.54
C LEU A 167 7.64 -10.73 -25.61
N ILE A 168 6.74 -11.66 -25.27
CA ILE A 168 5.75 -12.17 -26.24
C ILE A 168 4.82 -11.04 -26.66
N GLY A 169 4.28 -10.26 -25.72
CA GLY A 169 3.39 -9.13 -26.01
C GLY A 169 4.08 -8.02 -26.83
N GLU A 170 5.30 -7.66 -26.43
CA GLU A 170 6.07 -6.63 -27.11
C GLU A 170 6.42 -7.02 -28.55
N LYS A 171 6.85 -8.27 -28.79
CA LYS A 171 7.26 -8.74 -30.13
C LYS A 171 6.10 -9.07 -31.06
N SER A 172 4.98 -9.54 -30.54
CA SER A 172 3.78 -9.81 -31.33
C SER A 172 2.93 -8.57 -31.60
N GLY A 173 3.15 -7.46 -30.85
CA GLY A 173 2.31 -6.28 -30.88
C GLY A 173 0.89 -6.51 -30.37
N ALA A 174 0.64 -7.64 -29.69
CA ALA A 174 -0.67 -8.03 -29.21
C ALA A 174 -1.12 -7.17 -28.03
N MET A 175 -2.45 -7.03 -27.90
CA MET A 175 -3.07 -6.43 -26.73
C MET A 175 -2.96 -7.38 -25.54
N ILE A 176 -2.56 -6.87 -24.38
CA ILE A 176 -2.57 -7.60 -23.11
C ILE A 176 -3.89 -7.30 -22.40
N VAL A 177 -4.63 -8.34 -22.07
CA VAL A 177 -5.86 -8.26 -21.29
C VAL A 177 -5.57 -8.72 -19.87
N PRO A 178 -5.52 -7.81 -18.88
CA PRO A 178 -5.30 -8.19 -17.49
C PRO A 178 -6.57 -8.81 -16.92
N VAL A 179 -6.44 -10.01 -16.32
CA VAL A 179 -7.56 -10.74 -15.72
C VAL A 179 -7.22 -11.19 -14.31
N ARG A 180 -8.07 -10.84 -13.36
CA ARG A 180 -7.95 -11.27 -11.96
C ARG A 180 -8.96 -12.36 -11.63
N ILE A 181 -8.48 -13.45 -11.06
CA ILE A 181 -9.28 -14.52 -10.47
C ILE A 181 -9.16 -14.41 -8.95
N GLU A 182 -10.31 -14.35 -8.25
CA GLU A 182 -10.42 -14.29 -6.80
C GLU A 182 -11.35 -15.40 -6.29
N GLY A 183 -11.06 -15.93 -5.11
CA GLY A 183 -11.84 -16.95 -4.43
C GLY A 183 -11.23 -18.35 -4.55
N LEU A 184 -10.57 -18.68 -5.66
CA LEU A 184 -9.94 -19.99 -5.86
C LEU A 184 -8.76 -20.26 -4.92
N GLU A 185 -8.13 -19.21 -4.38
CA GLU A 185 -7.07 -19.32 -3.36
C GLU A 185 -7.56 -20.01 -2.08
N ALA A 186 -8.87 -19.95 -1.80
CA ALA A 186 -9.48 -20.60 -0.64
C ALA A 186 -9.77 -22.10 -0.86
N THR A 187 -9.66 -22.62 -2.08
CA THR A 187 -9.95 -24.02 -2.41
C THR A 187 -8.79 -24.96 -2.04
N ILE A 188 -9.07 -26.25 -2.01
CA ILE A 188 -8.05 -27.30 -1.82
C ILE A 188 -7.06 -27.37 -2.99
N PHE A 189 -7.39 -26.79 -4.14
CA PHE A 189 -6.58 -26.74 -5.35
C PHE A 189 -5.55 -25.60 -5.34
N SER A 190 -5.52 -24.76 -4.30
CA SER A 190 -4.50 -23.73 -4.11
C SER A 190 -3.27 -24.30 -3.37
N ARG A 191 -2.10 -23.72 -3.66
CA ARG A 191 -0.84 -24.02 -2.93
C ARG A 191 -0.72 -23.32 -1.59
N LEU A 192 -1.58 -22.36 -1.28
CA LEU A 192 -1.55 -21.68 0.01
C LEU A 192 -1.87 -22.66 1.13
N SER A 193 -1.17 -22.56 2.24
CA SER A 193 -1.40 -23.36 3.44
C SER A 193 -2.67 -22.92 4.19
N ARG A 194 -3.16 -23.76 5.11
CA ARG A 194 -4.27 -23.38 6.01
C ARG A 194 -3.93 -22.22 6.93
N ALA A 195 -2.65 -21.99 7.18
CA ALA A 195 -2.20 -20.81 7.93
C ALA A 195 -2.36 -19.51 7.13
N GLN A 196 -2.13 -19.58 5.81
CA GLN A 196 -2.17 -18.42 4.89
C GLN A 196 -3.57 -18.08 4.41
N VAL A 197 -4.48 -19.06 4.29
CA VAL A 197 -5.85 -18.84 3.82
C VAL A 197 -6.85 -19.70 4.57
N ARG A 198 -8.04 -19.17 4.84
CA ARG A 198 -9.15 -19.95 5.37
C ARG A 198 -9.76 -20.79 4.27
N ARG A 199 -9.60 -22.12 4.33
CA ARG A 199 -10.17 -23.05 3.35
C ARG A 199 -11.70 -23.00 3.32
N ARG A 200 -12.25 -23.07 2.11
CA ARG A 200 -13.69 -23.19 1.82
C ARG A 200 -13.87 -24.25 0.73
N TRP A 201 -14.91 -25.06 0.85
CA TRP A 201 -15.19 -26.10 -0.14
C TRP A 201 -15.62 -25.53 -1.49
N LEU A 202 -16.57 -24.62 -1.45
CA LEU A 202 -17.17 -23.97 -2.63
C LEU A 202 -17.21 -22.46 -2.41
N PRO A 203 -16.06 -21.78 -2.50
CA PRO A 203 -16.05 -20.30 -2.40
C PRO A 203 -16.71 -19.69 -3.62
N ARG A 204 -17.24 -18.47 -3.48
CA ARG A 204 -17.63 -17.67 -4.63
C ARG A 204 -16.36 -17.26 -5.39
N VAL A 205 -16.36 -17.50 -6.71
CA VAL A 205 -15.25 -17.10 -7.59
C VAL A 205 -15.66 -15.87 -8.39
N ARG A 206 -14.80 -14.88 -8.39
CA ARG A 206 -14.97 -13.67 -9.20
C ARG A 206 -13.83 -13.59 -10.20
N VAL A 207 -14.18 -13.27 -11.44
CA VAL A 207 -13.24 -12.94 -12.51
C VAL A 207 -13.49 -11.51 -12.91
N THR A 208 -12.45 -10.70 -12.88
CA THR A 208 -12.52 -9.30 -13.34
C THR A 208 -11.55 -9.13 -14.50
N VAL A 209 -12.08 -8.65 -15.62
CA VAL A 209 -11.34 -8.41 -16.87
C VAL A 209 -11.21 -6.90 -17.06
N LEU A 210 -9.98 -6.38 -17.05
CA LEU A 210 -9.73 -4.96 -17.33
C LEU A 210 -9.59 -4.70 -18.82
N GLU A 211 -9.54 -3.41 -19.18
CA GLU A 211 -9.35 -2.96 -20.56
C GLU A 211 -8.05 -3.48 -21.13
N PRO A 212 -8.02 -3.84 -22.43
CA PRO A 212 -6.81 -4.25 -23.12
C PRO A 212 -5.78 -3.12 -23.16
N VAL A 213 -4.50 -3.47 -22.91
CA VAL A 213 -3.38 -2.52 -22.90
C VAL A 213 -2.29 -3.02 -23.85
N ARG A 214 -1.68 -2.11 -24.61
CA ARG A 214 -0.51 -2.43 -25.45
C ARG A 214 0.79 -2.11 -24.70
N LEU A 215 1.81 -2.95 -24.84
CA LEU A 215 3.15 -2.66 -24.34
C LEU A 215 3.88 -1.75 -25.33
N GLU A 216 4.07 -0.49 -24.95
CA GLU A 216 4.78 0.50 -25.72
C GLU A 216 6.17 0.73 -25.11
N VAL A 217 7.15 -0.03 -25.58
CA VAL A 217 8.54 0.07 -25.10
C VAL A 217 9.31 1.03 -26.01
N ASP A 218 10.08 1.95 -25.40
CA ASP A 218 10.93 2.90 -26.13
C ASP A 218 11.79 2.20 -27.17
N ASN A 219 11.71 2.65 -28.43
CA ASN A 219 12.43 2.09 -29.56
C ASN A 219 13.95 2.29 -29.46
N ALA A 220 14.42 3.25 -28.68
CA ALA A 220 15.84 3.46 -28.40
C ALA A 220 16.46 2.31 -27.58
N LEU A 221 15.64 1.57 -26.80
CA LEU A 221 16.10 0.45 -25.99
C LEU A 221 16.32 -0.80 -26.85
N LYS A 222 17.44 -1.49 -26.63
CA LYS A 222 17.80 -2.73 -27.35
C LYS A 222 18.13 -3.87 -26.38
N GLY A 223 18.05 -5.10 -26.87
CA GLY A 223 18.53 -6.29 -26.17
C GLY A 223 17.92 -6.50 -24.77
N LYS A 224 18.79 -6.60 -23.78
CA LYS A 224 18.40 -6.86 -22.37
C LYS A 224 17.60 -5.70 -21.78
N ALA A 225 17.99 -4.45 -22.04
CA ALA A 225 17.31 -3.26 -21.52
C ALA A 225 15.86 -3.18 -22.01
N ARG A 226 15.61 -3.41 -23.30
CA ARG A 226 14.25 -3.45 -23.87
C ARG A 226 13.39 -4.53 -23.23
N ARG A 227 13.94 -5.74 -23.03
CA ARG A 227 13.22 -6.84 -22.36
C ARG A 227 12.88 -6.51 -20.92
N GLN A 228 13.81 -5.90 -20.17
CA GLN A 228 13.58 -5.49 -18.78
C GLN A 228 12.51 -4.39 -18.69
N ALA A 229 12.52 -3.43 -19.62
CA ALA A 229 11.49 -2.38 -19.68
C ALA A 229 10.10 -3.00 -19.95
N ALA A 230 9.99 -3.92 -20.92
CA ALA A 230 8.73 -4.63 -21.17
C ALA A 230 8.24 -5.42 -19.93
N GLY A 231 9.16 -6.10 -19.22
CA GLY A 231 8.85 -6.83 -17.99
C GLY A 231 8.36 -5.90 -16.88
N ALA A 232 8.98 -4.74 -16.74
CA ALA A 232 8.56 -3.71 -15.78
C ALA A 232 7.18 -3.15 -16.09
N MET A 233 6.86 -2.94 -17.38
CA MET A 233 5.51 -2.50 -17.80
C MET A 233 4.46 -3.58 -17.50
N LEU A 234 4.74 -4.85 -17.79
CA LEU A 234 3.81 -5.94 -17.47
C LEU A 234 3.59 -6.06 -15.95
N TYR A 235 4.63 -5.89 -15.14
CA TYR A 235 4.49 -5.83 -13.68
C TYR A 235 3.60 -4.66 -13.25
N GLN A 236 3.73 -3.49 -13.88
CA GLN A 236 2.87 -2.35 -13.63
C GLN A 236 1.41 -2.70 -13.95
N ILE A 237 1.13 -3.26 -15.12
CA ILE A 237 -0.22 -3.69 -15.54
C ILE A 237 -0.82 -4.68 -14.53
N MET A 238 -0.03 -5.67 -14.06
CA MET A 238 -0.51 -6.64 -13.07
C MET A 238 -0.72 -6.01 -11.68
N SER A 239 0.08 -5.01 -11.30
CA SER A 239 -0.13 -4.25 -10.07
C SER A 239 -1.39 -3.38 -10.16
N ASP A 240 -1.61 -2.72 -11.30
CA ASP A 240 -2.82 -1.93 -11.55
C ASP A 240 -4.08 -2.81 -11.55
N LEU A 241 -3.97 -4.03 -12.09
CA LEU A 241 -5.04 -5.03 -12.01
C LEU A 241 -5.43 -5.31 -10.55
N ILE A 242 -4.46 -5.58 -9.67
CA ILE A 242 -4.73 -5.87 -8.26
C ILE A 242 -5.35 -4.65 -7.57
N PHE A 243 -4.80 -3.46 -7.81
CA PHE A 243 -5.31 -2.23 -7.21
C PHE A 243 -6.76 -1.94 -7.66
N ARG A 244 -7.02 -1.87 -8.97
CA ARG A 244 -8.33 -1.51 -9.54
C ARG A 244 -9.43 -2.51 -9.22
N THR A 245 -9.08 -3.74 -8.91
CA THR A 245 -10.04 -4.79 -8.55
C THR A 245 -10.19 -4.98 -7.03
N THR A 246 -9.39 -4.29 -6.22
CA THR A 246 -9.54 -4.29 -4.75
C THR A 246 -10.69 -3.34 -4.37
N PRO A 247 -11.70 -3.80 -3.59
CA PRO A 247 -12.83 -2.96 -3.22
C PRO A 247 -12.41 -1.81 -2.31
N THR A 248 -12.57 -0.56 -2.79
CA THR A 248 -12.28 0.68 -2.04
C THR A 248 -13.50 1.58 -1.90
N ASP A 249 -14.61 1.26 -2.59
CA ASP A 249 -15.89 1.98 -2.52
C ASP A 249 -16.69 1.56 -1.29
N ARG A 250 -16.18 1.88 -0.10
CA ARG A 250 -16.76 1.53 1.21
C ARG A 250 -16.03 2.26 2.33
N THR A 251 -16.56 2.15 3.56
CA THR A 251 -15.87 2.73 4.73
C THR A 251 -14.73 1.83 5.24
N VAL A 252 -13.81 2.40 6.01
CA VAL A 252 -12.72 1.64 6.67
C VAL A 252 -13.30 0.60 7.63
N ILE A 253 -14.37 0.93 8.36
CA ILE A 253 -14.97 -0.03 9.29
C ILE A 253 -15.61 -1.22 8.55
N ASP A 254 -16.26 -1.00 7.39
CA ASP A 254 -16.80 -2.08 6.58
C ASP A 254 -15.68 -2.97 6.03
N ALA A 255 -14.56 -2.38 5.61
CA ALA A 255 -13.40 -3.12 5.15
C ALA A 255 -12.80 -4.01 6.26
N VAL A 256 -12.72 -3.51 7.50
CA VAL A 256 -12.27 -4.28 8.67
C VAL A 256 -13.26 -5.41 9.01
N VAL A 257 -14.56 -5.15 8.93
CA VAL A 257 -15.60 -6.18 9.12
C VAL A 257 -15.50 -7.28 8.06
N ASP A 258 -15.25 -6.92 6.81
CA ASP A 258 -15.07 -7.90 5.73
C ASP A 258 -13.76 -8.68 5.88
N ALA A 259 -12.68 -8.05 6.32
CA ALA A 259 -11.47 -8.77 6.71
C ALA A 259 -11.76 -9.80 7.82
N ALA A 260 -12.55 -9.44 8.84
CA ALA A 260 -12.97 -10.34 9.90
C ALA A 260 -13.81 -11.53 9.38
N LYS A 261 -14.72 -11.30 8.40
CA LYS A 261 -15.52 -12.37 7.77
C LYS A 261 -14.65 -13.34 6.96
N ILE A 262 -13.68 -12.79 6.21
CA ILE A 262 -12.77 -13.58 5.35
C ILE A 262 -11.77 -14.35 6.19
N GLN A 263 -11.10 -13.68 7.12
CA GLN A 263 -9.98 -14.23 7.88
C GLN A 263 -10.41 -15.01 9.15
N GLY A 264 -11.57 -14.69 9.68
CA GLY A 264 -12.16 -15.28 10.88
C GLY A 264 -12.18 -14.32 12.06
N TRP A 265 -13.36 -14.22 12.70
CA TRP A 265 -13.64 -13.33 13.84
C TRP A 265 -12.76 -13.52 15.08
N ARG A 266 -12.23 -14.74 15.29
CA ARG A 266 -11.36 -15.08 16.43
C ARG A 266 -9.89 -14.77 16.19
N ARG A 267 -9.53 -14.41 14.93
CA ARG A 267 -8.15 -14.06 14.58
C ARG A 267 -7.74 -12.79 15.30
N ILE A 268 -6.48 -12.74 15.76
CA ILE A 268 -5.88 -11.54 16.33
C ILE A 268 -5.79 -10.45 15.26
N ALA A 269 -6.28 -9.26 15.58
CA ALA A 269 -6.22 -8.08 14.72
C ALA A 269 -5.14 -7.11 15.19
N VAL A 270 -5.15 -6.77 16.49
CA VAL A 270 -4.19 -5.87 17.11
C VAL A 270 -3.67 -6.46 18.42
N GLU A 271 -2.47 -6.05 18.81
CA GLU A 271 -1.82 -6.43 20.06
C GLU A 271 -1.01 -5.23 20.56
N ASP A 272 -1.00 -5.01 21.87
CA ASP A 272 -0.10 -4.08 22.53
C ASP A 272 0.49 -4.68 23.81
N PRO A 273 1.60 -4.13 24.37
CA PRO A 273 2.24 -4.69 25.56
C PRO A 273 1.44 -4.54 26.86
N VAL A 274 0.40 -3.70 26.88
CA VAL A 274 -0.38 -3.37 28.10
C VAL A 274 -1.67 -4.17 28.16
N THR A 275 -2.47 -4.15 27.08
CA THR A 275 -3.79 -4.77 27.03
C THR A 275 -3.78 -6.13 26.32
N GLY A 276 -2.63 -6.51 25.74
CA GLY A 276 -2.43 -7.79 25.08
C GLY A 276 -3.14 -7.92 23.74
N LYS A 277 -3.62 -9.12 23.44
CA LYS A 277 -4.17 -9.48 22.12
C LYS A 277 -5.66 -9.21 22.01
N LEU A 278 -6.09 -8.47 20.99
CA LEU A 278 -7.47 -8.31 20.59
C LEU A 278 -7.75 -9.04 19.27
N SER A 279 -8.78 -9.90 19.28
CA SER A 279 -9.30 -10.50 18.05
C SER A 279 -10.14 -9.48 17.27
N TYR A 280 -10.36 -9.73 15.97
CA TYR A 280 -11.27 -8.92 15.15
C TYR A 280 -12.65 -8.75 15.83
N ARG A 281 -13.18 -9.83 16.43
CA ARG A 281 -14.46 -9.77 17.16
C ARG A 281 -14.40 -8.76 18.30
N LYS A 282 -13.36 -8.83 19.15
CA LYS A 282 -13.22 -7.91 20.28
C LYS A 282 -13.00 -6.47 19.81
N LEU A 283 -12.18 -6.28 18.75
CA LEU A 283 -11.91 -4.97 18.16
C LEU A 283 -13.20 -4.32 17.63
N VAL A 284 -13.95 -5.04 16.78
CA VAL A 284 -15.15 -4.49 16.11
C VAL A 284 -16.30 -4.30 17.12
N VAL A 285 -16.50 -5.24 18.05
CA VAL A 285 -17.49 -5.08 19.12
C VAL A 285 -17.13 -3.91 20.03
N GLY A 286 -15.87 -3.78 20.44
CA GLY A 286 -15.39 -2.65 21.23
C GLY A 286 -15.60 -1.31 20.52
N ALA A 287 -15.26 -1.22 19.24
CA ALA A 287 -15.51 -0.04 18.41
C ALA A 287 -17.02 0.28 18.35
N ARG A 288 -17.88 -0.72 18.18
CA ARG A 288 -19.33 -0.54 18.10
C ARG A 288 -19.96 -0.11 19.42
N VAL A 289 -19.42 -0.59 20.56
CA VAL A 289 -19.81 -0.15 21.90
C VAL A 289 -19.47 1.32 22.10
N LEU A 290 -18.20 1.71 21.82
CA LEU A 290 -17.77 3.09 21.97
C LEU A 290 -18.46 4.04 20.98
N ALA A 291 -18.79 3.57 19.78
CA ALA A 291 -19.55 4.36 18.81
C ALA A 291 -20.84 4.92 19.39
N GLY A 292 -21.59 4.12 20.18
CA GLY A 292 -22.78 4.59 20.88
C GLY A 292 -22.54 5.74 21.87
N ARG A 293 -21.32 5.87 22.39
CA ARG A 293 -20.94 6.98 23.30
C ARG A 293 -20.41 8.18 22.52
N PHE A 294 -19.75 7.93 21.40
CA PHE A 294 -19.19 9.01 20.58
C PHE A 294 -20.27 9.82 19.85
N THR A 295 -21.46 9.25 19.61
CA THR A 295 -22.58 10.01 19.05
C THR A 295 -23.02 11.20 19.92
N ALA A 296 -22.73 11.19 21.21
CA ALA A 296 -23.04 12.30 22.13
C ALA A 296 -21.93 13.36 22.22
N LEU A 297 -20.77 13.15 21.58
CA LEU A 297 -19.62 14.06 21.69
C LEU A 297 -19.64 15.17 20.62
N ALA A 298 -20.20 14.88 19.45
CA ALA A 298 -20.25 15.78 18.31
C ALA A 298 -21.39 15.39 17.37
N GLY A 299 -21.75 16.23 16.42
CA GLY A 299 -22.67 15.95 15.33
C GLY A 299 -22.08 14.95 14.29
N GLU A 300 -22.93 14.47 13.39
CA GLU A 300 -22.49 13.62 12.27
C GLU A 300 -21.56 14.42 11.33
N GLY A 301 -20.44 13.82 10.94
CA GLY A 301 -19.43 14.46 10.11
C GLY A 301 -18.54 15.47 10.85
N GLU A 302 -18.85 15.80 12.13
CA GLU A 302 -18.01 16.72 12.91
C GLU A 302 -16.76 16.03 13.44
N ALA A 303 -15.71 16.84 13.63
CA ALA A 303 -14.41 16.39 14.11
C ALA A 303 -14.37 16.24 15.65
N VAL A 304 -13.78 15.14 16.11
CA VAL A 304 -13.48 14.89 17.52
C VAL A 304 -11.97 14.61 17.65
N GLY A 305 -11.28 15.36 18.50
CA GLY A 305 -9.85 15.16 18.77
C GLY A 305 -9.58 13.79 19.38
N VAL A 306 -8.56 13.09 18.91
CA VAL A 306 -8.07 11.82 19.46
C VAL A 306 -6.63 12.01 19.88
N MET A 307 -6.37 12.01 21.18
CA MET A 307 -5.05 12.17 21.77
C MET A 307 -4.68 10.90 22.53
N LEU A 308 -4.24 9.87 21.79
CA LEU A 308 -3.92 8.53 22.29
C LEU A 308 -2.59 8.03 21.71
N PRO A 309 -1.86 7.17 22.47
CA PRO A 309 -0.65 6.53 21.98
C PRO A 309 -0.97 5.36 21.04
N ASN A 310 0.05 4.78 20.40
CA ASN A 310 -0.06 3.54 19.66
C ASN A 310 -0.40 2.38 20.61
N ALA A 311 -1.68 2.09 20.76
CA ALA A 311 -2.21 1.03 21.60
C ALA A 311 -3.55 0.52 21.06
N ASN A 312 -4.01 -0.59 21.59
CA ASN A 312 -5.32 -1.16 21.23
C ASN A 312 -6.45 -0.15 21.42
N GLY A 313 -6.37 0.69 22.48
CA GLY A 313 -7.34 1.75 22.75
C GLY A 313 -7.47 2.74 21.61
N ALA A 314 -6.36 3.14 20.96
CA ALA A 314 -6.38 4.03 19.81
C ALA A 314 -7.08 3.38 18.60
N ALA A 315 -6.80 2.10 18.32
CA ALA A 315 -7.45 1.37 17.22
C ALA A 315 -8.97 1.24 17.44
N VAL A 316 -9.39 0.89 18.67
CA VAL A 316 -10.81 0.78 19.02
C VAL A 316 -11.51 2.15 18.93
N THR A 317 -10.86 3.22 19.41
CA THR A 317 -11.39 4.59 19.38
C THR A 317 -11.55 5.09 17.94
N LEU A 318 -10.51 4.93 17.11
CA LEU A 318 -10.54 5.32 15.70
C LEU A 318 -11.71 4.66 14.95
N LEU A 319 -11.80 3.33 15.02
CA LEU A 319 -12.87 2.58 14.37
C LEU A 319 -14.24 2.88 14.99
N GLY A 320 -14.30 3.15 16.29
CA GLY A 320 -15.51 3.55 16.99
C GLY A 320 -16.04 4.90 16.53
N MET A 321 -15.18 5.90 16.34
CA MET A 321 -15.54 7.21 15.80
C MET A 321 -16.02 7.10 14.36
N MET A 322 -15.28 6.38 13.51
CA MET A 322 -15.72 6.11 12.14
C MET A 322 -17.08 5.40 12.09
N SER A 323 -17.30 4.42 12.98
CA SER A 323 -18.59 3.73 13.09
C SER A 323 -19.73 4.64 13.58
N ALA A 324 -19.42 5.65 14.39
CA ALA A 324 -20.35 6.66 14.88
C ALA A 324 -20.62 7.78 13.86
N GLY A 325 -19.96 7.77 12.70
CA GLY A 325 -20.01 8.85 11.72
C GLY A 325 -19.33 10.14 12.19
N ARG A 326 -18.41 10.08 13.16
CA ARG A 326 -17.56 11.19 13.64
C ARG A 326 -16.20 11.12 13.01
N VAL A 327 -15.57 12.27 12.77
CA VAL A 327 -14.28 12.33 12.12
C VAL A 327 -13.18 12.44 13.18
N PRO A 328 -12.36 11.40 13.41
CA PRO A 328 -11.25 11.47 14.34
C PRO A 328 -10.18 12.44 13.83
N ALA A 329 -9.95 13.53 14.58
CA ALA A 329 -8.87 14.47 14.39
C ALA A 329 -7.68 14.03 15.27
N MET A 330 -6.63 13.52 14.64
CA MET A 330 -5.53 12.82 15.31
C MET A 330 -4.54 13.85 15.89
N ILE A 331 -4.60 14.07 17.19
CA ILE A 331 -3.81 15.11 17.88
C ILE A 331 -2.38 14.62 18.15
N ASN A 332 -1.41 15.40 17.68
CA ASN A 332 0.00 15.21 18.02
C ASN A 332 0.28 15.82 19.39
N PHE A 333 0.34 15.00 20.43
CA PHE A 333 0.56 15.42 21.82
C PHE A 333 2.00 15.92 22.09
N THR A 334 2.91 15.84 21.13
CA THR A 334 4.28 16.37 21.25
C THR A 334 4.42 17.79 20.68
N ALA A 335 3.37 18.34 20.06
CA ALA A 335 3.43 19.62 19.35
C ALA A 335 3.33 20.86 20.27
N GLY A 336 3.07 20.68 21.57
CA GLY A 336 2.84 21.75 22.53
C GLY A 336 1.42 22.36 22.47
N PRO A 337 0.98 23.03 23.56
CA PRO A 337 -0.42 23.47 23.70
C PRO A 337 -0.87 24.43 22.61
N THR A 338 -0.07 25.42 22.27
CA THR A 338 -0.39 26.44 21.25
C THR A 338 -0.69 25.82 19.89
N ASN A 339 0.17 24.89 19.44
CA ASN A 339 -0.03 24.22 18.16
C ASN A 339 -1.23 23.26 18.19
N ILE A 340 -1.47 22.58 19.31
CA ILE A 340 -2.64 21.71 19.46
C ILE A 340 -3.93 22.53 19.42
N LEU A 341 -3.99 23.68 20.10
CA LEU A 341 -5.15 24.56 20.06
C LEU A 341 -5.37 25.15 18.66
N ALA A 342 -4.32 25.55 17.96
CA ALA A 342 -4.41 25.99 16.57
C ALA A 342 -4.93 24.87 15.65
N ALA A 343 -4.49 23.64 15.85
CA ALA A 343 -5.01 22.47 15.14
C ALA A 343 -6.50 22.20 15.45
N CYS A 344 -6.89 22.31 16.72
CA CYS A 344 -8.31 22.21 17.14
C CYS A 344 -9.15 23.31 16.50
N THR A 345 -8.65 24.53 16.46
CA THR A 345 -9.34 25.65 15.79
C THR A 345 -9.52 25.38 14.31
N ALA A 346 -8.45 24.98 13.60
CA ALA A 346 -8.51 24.69 12.17
C ALA A 346 -9.58 23.64 11.82
N ALA A 347 -9.67 22.57 12.61
CA ALA A 347 -10.60 21.46 12.40
C ALA A 347 -11.93 21.63 13.16
N ALA A 348 -12.19 22.78 13.78
CA ALA A 348 -13.37 23.05 14.61
C ALA A 348 -13.60 21.98 15.71
N VAL A 349 -12.54 21.44 16.29
CA VAL A 349 -12.58 20.43 17.35
C VAL A 349 -12.98 21.07 18.67
N ARG A 350 -14.10 20.64 19.26
CA ARG A 350 -14.60 21.10 20.55
C ARG A 350 -14.35 20.12 21.68
N THR A 351 -14.09 18.85 21.34
CA THR A 351 -13.90 17.75 22.31
C THR A 351 -12.67 16.94 21.94
N ILE A 352 -11.81 16.65 22.90
CA ILE A 352 -10.68 15.72 22.77
C ILE A 352 -10.91 14.48 23.62
N VAL A 353 -10.81 13.31 23.02
CA VAL A 353 -10.85 12.02 23.72
C VAL A 353 -9.41 11.58 24.00
N THR A 354 -9.14 11.24 25.28
CA THR A 354 -7.84 10.73 25.73
C THR A 354 -8.02 9.63 26.79
N SER A 355 -6.94 9.20 27.45
CA SER A 355 -6.93 8.20 28.51
C SER A 355 -6.19 8.73 29.73
N ARG A 356 -6.73 8.56 30.94
CA ARG A 356 -6.06 8.96 32.20
C ARG A 356 -4.72 8.25 32.36
N SER A 357 -4.70 6.94 32.13
CA SER A 357 -3.50 6.14 32.21
C SER A 357 -2.43 6.58 31.20
N PHE A 358 -2.82 7.07 30.03
CA PHE A 358 -1.89 7.63 29.05
C PHE A 358 -1.33 8.98 29.51
N VAL A 359 -2.19 9.90 29.94
CA VAL A 359 -1.80 11.24 30.41
C VAL A 359 -0.79 11.13 31.54
N GLU A 360 -1.05 10.27 32.52
CA GLU A 360 -0.18 10.02 33.66
C GLU A 360 1.17 9.42 33.24
N ARG A 361 1.17 8.35 32.46
CA ARG A 361 2.41 7.70 32.04
C ARG A 361 3.29 8.55 31.14
N ALA A 362 2.68 9.39 30.31
CA ALA A 362 3.36 10.29 29.40
C ALA A 362 3.67 11.66 30.03
N ARG A 363 3.25 11.89 31.30
CA ARG A 363 3.42 13.14 32.05
C ARG A 363 2.84 14.35 31.30
N LEU A 364 1.61 14.20 30.81
CA LEU A 364 0.91 15.21 30.00
C LEU A 364 -0.12 16.02 30.81
N GLU A 365 -0.13 15.94 32.15
CA GLU A 365 -1.12 16.59 33.01
C GLU A 365 -1.17 18.12 32.78
N LYS A 366 0.00 18.75 32.67
CA LYS A 366 0.10 20.20 32.40
C LYS A 366 -0.47 20.54 31.03
N LEU A 367 -0.13 19.73 30.00
CA LEU A 367 -0.66 19.92 28.66
C LEU A 367 -2.18 19.80 28.65
N VAL A 368 -2.71 18.73 29.25
CA VAL A 368 -4.16 18.49 29.32
C VAL A 368 -4.87 19.61 30.10
N GLY A 369 -4.26 20.11 31.19
CA GLY A 369 -4.76 21.26 31.97
C GLY A 369 -4.93 22.48 31.09
N SER A 370 -3.89 22.87 30.32
CA SER A 370 -3.94 24.03 29.40
C SER A 370 -4.98 23.83 28.29
N LEU A 371 -5.13 22.61 27.77
CA LEU A 371 -6.13 22.31 26.74
C LEU A 371 -7.56 22.36 27.29
N ALA A 372 -7.77 21.93 28.53
CA ALA A 372 -9.08 21.87 29.19
C ALA A 372 -9.73 23.26 29.40
N GLU A 373 -8.93 24.33 29.35
CA GLU A 373 -9.44 25.71 29.42
C GLU A 373 -10.21 26.12 28.13
N VAL A 374 -9.94 25.45 27.00
CA VAL A 374 -10.49 25.81 25.68
C VAL A 374 -11.37 24.73 25.08
N VAL A 375 -10.99 23.45 25.24
CA VAL A 375 -11.68 22.31 24.66
C VAL A 375 -12.10 21.32 25.75
N ARG A 376 -13.22 20.65 25.54
CA ARG A 376 -13.70 19.61 26.46
C ARG A 376 -12.80 18.37 26.39
N ILE A 377 -12.26 17.93 27.53
CA ILE A 377 -11.49 16.68 27.63
C ILE A 377 -12.42 15.56 28.12
N VAL A 378 -12.41 14.45 27.39
CA VAL A 378 -13.19 13.25 27.70
C VAL A 378 -12.25 12.05 27.84
N TYR A 379 -12.35 11.34 28.95
CA TYR A 379 -11.51 10.17 29.21
C TYR A 379 -12.21 8.87 28.82
N LEU A 380 -11.50 7.96 28.16
CA LEU A 380 -12.02 6.65 27.76
C LEU A 380 -12.48 5.84 28.98
N GLU A 381 -11.82 6.00 30.11
CA GLU A 381 -12.17 5.35 31.37
C GLU A 381 -13.56 5.76 31.84
N ASP A 382 -13.91 7.04 31.75
CA ASP A 382 -15.22 7.55 32.13
C ASP A 382 -16.31 7.03 31.19
N LEU A 383 -16.05 7.05 29.89
CA LEU A 383 -16.95 6.47 28.90
C LEU A 383 -17.19 4.97 29.16
N ARG A 384 -16.14 4.25 29.56
CA ARG A 384 -16.22 2.83 29.85
C ARG A 384 -17.14 2.53 31.04
N GLN A 385 -17.15 3.39 32.05
CA GLN A 385 -18.03 3.23 33.23
C GLN A 385 -19.52 3.37 32.87
N THR A 386 -19.86 4.14 31.85
CA THR A 386 -21.25 4.31 31.38
C THR A 386 -21.78 3.16 30.55
N ILE A 387 -20.93 2.19 30.16
CA ILE A 387 -21.29 1.10 29.25
C ILE A 387 -22.04 -0.01 30.03
N SER A 388 -23.29 -0.19 29.71
CA SER A 388 -24.15 -1.24 30.28
C SER A 388 -23.93 -2.61 29.62
N LEU A 389 -24.41 -3.67 30.23
CA LEU A 389 -24.45 -5.00 29.65
C LEU A 389 -25.30 -5.02 28.36
N VAL A 390 -26.39 -4.28 28.34
CA VAL A 390 -27.30 -4.15 27.19
C VAL A 390 -26.56 -3.55 26.01
N ASP A 391 -25.72 -2.52 26.21
CA ASP A 391 -24.91 -1.92 25.16
C ASP A 391 -23.94 -2.96 24.53
N LYS A 392 -23.32 -3.79 25.37
CA LYS A 392 -22.40 -4.86 24.91
C LYS A 392 -23.14 -5.92 24.09
N VAL A 393 -24.32 -6.32 24.50
CA VAL A 393 -25.15 -7.30 23.78
C VAL A 393 -25.63 -6.71 22.45
N ARG A 394 -26.16 -5.49 22.44
CA ARG A 394 -26.57 -4.79 21.22
C ARG A 394 -25.41 -4.64 20.25
N ALA A 395 -24.24 -4.20 20.74
CA ALA A 395 -23.03 -4.08 19.89
C ALA A 395 -22.58 -5.42 19.32
N LEU A 396 -22.66 -6.50 20.10
CA LEU A 396 -22.32 -7.84 19.64
C LEU A 396 -23.22 -8.32 18.50
N LEU A 397 -24.53 -8.06 18.60
CA LEU A 397 -25.51 -8.44 17.58
C LEU A 397 -25.38 -7.58 16.31
N ALA A 398 -25.08 -6.29 16.47
CA ALA A 398 -25.01 -5.31 15.37
C ALA A 398 -23.60 -5.01 14.87
N CYS A 399 -22.56 -5.70 15.34
CA CYS A 399 -21.16 -5.37 15.05
C CYS A 399 -20.74 -5.55 13.58
N ARG A 400 -21.60 -6.13 12.75
CA ARG A 400 -21.33 -6.33 11.31
C ARG A 400 -21.57 -5.09 10.46
N HIS A 401 -22.13 -4.04 11.05
CA HIS A 401 -22.46 -2.78 10.38
C HIS A 401 -22.02 -1.60 11.24
N ALA A 402 -21.67 -0.50 10.60
CA ALA A 402 -21.44 0.76 11.29
C ALA A 402 -22.69 1.19 12.08
N LEU A 403 -22.53 2.06 13.10
CA LEU A 403 -23.66 2.63 13.83
C LEU A 403 -24.40 3.66 12.96
N VAL A 404 -23.63 4.50 12.28
CA VAL A 404 -24.10 5.51 11.35
C VAL A 404 -23.55 5.15 9.97
N PRO A 405 -24.41 4.94 8.97
CA PRO A 405 -23.99 4.67 7.60
C PRO A 405 -23.22 5.87 7.02
N ARG A 406 -22.10 5.61 6.37
CA ARG A 406 -21.28 6.63 5.67
C ARG A 406 -20.86 6.11 4.30
N SER A 407 -20.54 7.03 3.40
CA SER A 407 -20.00 6.71 2.08
C SER A 407 -18.47 6.57 2.10
N ALA A 408 -17.91 6.04 1.04
CA ALA A 408 -16.47 5.96 0.86
C ALA A 408 -15.81 7.35 0.76
N ASP A 409 -16.52 8.33 0.24
CA ASP A 409 -16.02 9.70 0.01
C ASP A 409 -16.20 10.62 1.21
N ASP A 410 -16.91 10.14 2.25
CA ASP A 410 -17.03 10.92 3.49
C ASP A 410 -15.70 10.99 4.24
N PRO A 411 -15.47 12.09 5.01
CA PRO A 411 -14.31 12.24 5.87
C PRO A 411 -14.14 11.06 6.84
N ALA A 412 -12.94 10.50 6.89
CA ALA A 412 -12.57 9.38 7.75
C ALA A 412 -11.57 9.75 8.84
N ALA A 413 -10.67 10.69 8.57
CA ALA A 413 -9.68 11.18 9.54
C ALA A 413 -9.17 12.56 9.17
N ILE A 414 -8.75 13.33 10.17
CA ILE A 414 -7.99 14.57 10.02
C ILE A 414 -6.63 14.37 10.66
N LEU A 415 -5.57 14.63 9.88
CA LEU A 415 -4.19 14.63 10.34
C LEU A 415 -3.61 16.03 10.25
N PHE A 416 -2.76 16.40 11.20
CA PHE A 416 -2.18 17.73 11.23
C PHE A 416 -0.74 17.73 10.75
N THR A 417 -0.41 18.67 9.87
CA THR A 417 0.94 18.92 9.39
C THR A 417 1.41 20.29 9.84
N SER A 418 2.72 20.46 10.07
CA SER A 418 3.31 21.79 10.26
C SER A 418 3.19 22.57 8.95
N GLY A 419 2.37 23.59 8.92
CA GLY A 419 2.27 24.48 7.78
C GLY A 419 3.63 25.15 7.48
N SER A 420 3.87 25.52 6.23
CA SER A 420 5.08 26.22 5.80
C SER A 420 5.28 27.58 6.52
N GLU A 421 4.25 28.07 7.18
CA GLU A 421 4.22 29.34 7.94
C GLU A 421 4.18 29.08 9.46
N GLY A 422 4.47 27.87 9.92
CA GLY A 422 4.50 27.50 11.33
C GLY A 422 3.15 27.14 11.94
N THR A 423 2.01 27.55 11.36
CA THR A 423 0.68 27.20 11.87
C THR A 423 0.22 25.84 11.35
N PRO A 424 -0.25 24.91 12.21
CA PRO A 424 -0.74 23.61 11.79
C PRO A 424 -1.92 23.71 10.82
N LYS A 425 -1.90 22.84 9.78
CA LYS A 425 -3.01 22.63 8.84
C LYS A 425 -3.60 21.25 9.04
N GLY A 426 -4.93 21.13 9.06
CA GLY A 426 -5.62 19.84 9.05
C GLY A 426 -5.71 19.31 7.63
N VAL A 427 -5.24 18.09 7.41
CA VAL A 427 -5.38 17.33 6.17
C VAL A 427 -6.58 16.40 6.36
N MET A 428 -7.64 16.63 5.61
CA MET A 428 -8.87 15.82 5.67
C MET A 428 -8.78 14.68 4.67
N LEU A 429 -8.85 13.44 5.16
CA LEU A 429 -8.80 12.22 4.37
C LEU A 429 -10.14 11.49 4.41
N SER A 430 -10.62 11.03 3.25
CA SER A 430 -11.81 10.19 3.16
C SER A 430 -11.52 8.72 3.46
N HIS A 431 -12.57 7.93 3.66
CA HIS A 431 -12.44 6.47 3.73
C HIS A 431 -11.81 5.90 2.46
N ARG A 432 -12.19 6.42 1.29
CA ARG A 432 -11.62 6.06 -0.01
C ARG A 432 -10.13 6.36 -0.07
N ASN A 433 -9.69 7.55 0.37
CA ASN A 433 -8.25 7.89 0.34
C ASN A 433 -7.42 6.88 1.13
N LEU A 434 -7.85 6.53 2.36
CA LEU A 434 -7.16 5.58 3.22
C LEU A 434 -7.15 4.16 2.61
N LEU A 435 -8.30 3.69 2.11
CA LEU A 435 -8.43 2.35 1.53
C LEU A 435 -7.71 2.22 0.19
N CYS A 436 -7.75 3.27 -0.67
CA CYS A 436 -7.00 3.27 -1.92
C CYS A 436 -5.50 3.20 -1.66
N ASN A 437 -4.99 4.01 -0.73
CA ASN A 437 -3.56 3.98 -0.43
C ASN A 437 -3.13 2.63 0.19
N ALA A 438 -3.96 2.04 1.05
CA ALA A 438 -3.74 0.69 1.54
C ALA A 438 -3.73 -0.35 0.39
N ALA A 439 -4.67 -0.27 -0.56
CA ALA A 439 -4.73 -1.16 -1.72
C ALA A 439 -3.56 -0.95 -2.68
N GLN A 440 -3.13 0.29 -2.91
CA GLN A 440 -1.96 0.65 -3.71
C GLN A 440 -0.68 0.02 -3.15
N ALA A 441 -0.45 0.13 -1.84
CA ALA A 441 0.69 -0.50 -1.16
C ALA A 441 0.61 -2.04 -1.22
N ALA A 442 -0.57 -2.61 -0.98
CA ALA A 442 -0.81 -4.06 -1.05
C ALA A 442 -0.61 -4.64 -2.45
N ALA A 443 -0.81 -3.85 -3.51
CA ALA A 443 -0.55 -4.28 -4.88
C ALA A 443 0.95 -4.36 -5.22
N ARG A 444 1.82 -3.78 -4.39
CA ARG A 444 3.28 -3.74 -4.61
C ARG A 444 4.07 -4.66 -3.71
N ILE A 445 3.56 -4.98 -2.53
CA ILE A 445 4.23 -5.84 -1.54
C ILE A 445 3.37 -7.05 -1.25
N ASP A 446 3.97 -8.23 -1.33
CA ASP A 446 3.34 -9.49 -1.04
C ASP A 446 3.31 -9.76 0.46
N PHE A 447 2.41 -9.17 1.19
CA PHE A 447 2.17 -9.54 2.57
C PHE A 447 0.81 -10.23 2.74
N GLY A 448 0.73 -11.04 3.74
CA GLY A 448 -0.42 -11.89 3.91
C GLY A 448 -0.64 -12.36 5.33
N ARG A 449 -1.52 -13.32 5.47
CA ARG A 449 -2.04 -13.81 6.74
C ARG A 449 -0.99 -14.33 7.73
N THR A 450 0.16 -14.77 7.25
CA THR A 450 1.28 -15.25 8.09
C THR A 450 2.20 -14.14 8.56
N ASP A 451 2.02 -12.93 8.03
CA ASP A 451 2.77 -11.78 8.47
C ASP A 451 2.24 -11.19 9.76
N LYS A 452 3.08 -10.41 10.42
CA LYS A 452 2.76 -9.57 11.55
C LYS A 452 3.50 -8.25 11.42
N VAL A 453 2.75 -7.16 11.45
CA VAL A 453 3.31 -5.81 11.42
C VAL A 453 3.70 -5.39 12.82
N PHE A 454 4.89 -4.79 12.98
CA PHE A 454 5.29 -4.09 14.18
C PHE A 454 5.27 -2.58 13.91
N ASN A 455 4.35 -1.87 14.54
CA ASN A 455 4.14 -0.45 14.31
C ASN A 455 4.51 0.39 15.55
N THR A 456 5.63 1.11 15.44
CA THR A 456 6.06 2.13 16.40
C THR A 456 5.73 3.55 15.96
N LEU A 457 5.40 3.72 14.65
CA LEU A 457 5.13 5.04 14.10
C LEU A 457 3.80 5.57 14.63
N PRO A 458 3.76 6.81 15.14
CA PRO A 458 2.56 7.35 15.75
C PRO A 458 1.35 7.35 14.81
N VAL A 459 0.17 6.93 15.32
CA VAL A 459 -1.08 6.91 14.54
C VAL A 459 -1.64 8.31 14.24
N PHE A 460 -1.08 9.35 14.83
CA PHE A 460 -1.34 10.73 14.45
C PHE A 460 -0.52 11.23 13.25
N HIS A 461 0.33 10.37 12.69
CA HIS A 461 0.99 10.56 11.40
C HIS A 461 0.43 9.61 10.36
N ALA A 462 0.30 10.07 9.12
CA ALA A 462 -0.29 9.29 8.03
C ALA A 462 0.39 7.93 7.80
N PHE A 463 1.72 7.85 7.96
CA PHE A 463 2.46 6.60 7.82
C PHE A 463 2.06 5.59 8.91
N GLY A 464 2.03 6.00 10.18
CA GLY A 464 1.59 5.15 11.28
C GLY A 464 0.10 4.78 11.21
N LEU A 465 -0.76 5.70 10.75
CA LEU A 465 -2.19 5.47 10.62
C LEU A 465 -2.53 4.54 9.47
N THR A 466 -2.17 4.92 8.25
CA THR A 466 -2.62 4.18 7.06
C THR A 466 -1.81 2.90 6.87
N VAL A 467 -0.48 3.02 6.80
CA VAL A 467 0.38 1.86 6.51
C VAL A 467 0.61 1.01 7.76
N GLY A 468 0.73 1.66 8.93
CA GLY A 468 0.97 0.97 10.20
C GLY A 468 -0.26 0.36 10.86
N LEU A 469 -1.49 0.83 10.56
CA LEU A 469 -2.71 0.34 11.21
C LEU A 469 -3.81 -0.05 10.21
N VAL A 470 -4.26 0.86 9.32
CA VAL A 470 -5.40 0.58 8.43
C VAL A 470 -5.08 -0.55 7.46
N LEU A 471 -3.96 -0.46 6.74
CA LEU A 471 -3.53 -1.44 5.75
C LEU A 471 -3.48 -2.87 6.31
N PRO A 472 -2.79 -3.17 7.43
CA PRO A 472 -2.77 -4.52 7.98
C PRO A 472 -4.15 -4.96 8.45
N LEU A 473 -4.96 -4.10 9.08
CA LEU A 473 -6.31 -4.46 9.53
C LEU A 473 -7.21 -4.88 8.39
N VAL A 474 -7.26 -4.12 7.28
CA VAL A 474 -8.10 -4.45 6.13
C VAL A 474 -7.57 -5.63 5.32
N SER A 475 -6.28 -5.92 5.43
CA SER A 475 -5.61 -7.07 4.78
C SER A 475 -5.66 -8.36 5.61
N GLY A 476 -6.12 -8.31 6.86
CA GLY A 476 -6.17 -9.48 7.74
C GLY A 476 -4.83 -9.85 8.38
N VAL A 477 -3.90 -8.90 8.43
CA VAL A 477 -2.56 -9.04 9.01
C VAL A 477 -2.57 -8.51 10.45
N PRO A 478 -2.11 -9.28 11.46
CA PRO A 478 -2.01 -8.80 12.84
C PRO A 478 -1.04 -7.63 12.98
N VAL A 479 -1.38 -6.67 13.83
CA VAL A 479 -0.53 -5.51 14.15
C VAL A 479 -0.13 -5.54 15.61
N PHE A 480 1.16 -5.40 15.90
CA PHE A 480 1.67 -5.08 17.22
C PHE A 480 1.89 -3.56 17.30
N LEU A 481 1.16 -2.90 18.19
CA LEU A 481 1.22 -1.46 18.40
C LEU A 481 2.15 -1.16 19.58
N TYR A 482 3.15 -0.30 19.37
CA TYR A 482 4.06 0.11 20.42
C TYR A 482 4.11 1.65 20.51
N PRO A 483 4.00 2.25 21.71
CA PRO A 483 3.72 3.67 21.89
C PRO A 483 4.87 4.61 21.50
N SER A 484 6.12 4.16 21.50
CA SER A 484 7.27 5.04 21.27
C SER A 484 8.34 4.43 20.35
N PRO A 485 8.69 5.10 19.25
CA PRO A 485 9.80 4.67 18.40
C PRO A 485 11.17 4.93 18.99
N LEU A 486 11.28 5.73 20.08
CA LEU A 486 12.54 6.16 20.67
C LEU A 486 13.15 5.13 21.64
N HIS A 487 12.43 4.05 21.93
CA HIS A 487 12.93 3.00 22.83
C HIS A 487 13.85 2.02 22.09
N TYR A 488 15.03 2.49 21.66
CA TYR A 488 15.93 1.78 20.75
C TYR A 488 16.37 0.40 21.23
N ARG A 489 16.46 0.16 22.54
CA ARG A 489 16.81 -1.15 23.12
C ARG A 489 15.60 -2.07 23.22
N VAL A 490 14.42 -1.53 23.54
CA VAL A 490 13.21 -2.32 23.82
C VAL A 490 12.54 -2.79 22.52
N VAL A 491 12.53 -1.94 21.48
CA VAL A 491 11.87 -2.26 20.21
C VAL A 491 12.42 -3.53 19.55
N PRO A 492 13.77 -3.74 19.42
CA PRO A 492 14.29 -4.98 18.86
C PRO A 492 13.86 -6.24 19.61
N GLU A 493 13.93 -6.22 20.94
CA GLU A 493 13.49 -7.33 21.79
C GLU A 493 12.01 -7.66 21.62
N LEU A 494 11.17 -6.63 21.50
CA LEU A 494 9.74 -6.83 21.26
C LEU A 494 9.43 -7.33 19.83
N VAL A 495 10.18 -6.89 18.83
CA VAL A 495 10.10 -7.44 17.46
C VAL A 495 10.42 -8.92 17.46
N TYR A 496 11.48 -9.32 18.17
CA TYR A 496 11.84 -10.72 18.39
C TYR A 496 10.71 -11.49 19.09
N GLY A 497 10.26 -11.01 20.25
CA GLY A 497 9.25 -11.67 21.07
C GLY A 497 7.88 -11.77 20.36
N ALA A 498 7.53 -10.78 19.56
CA ALA A 498 6.31 -10.77 18.76
C ALA A 498 6.40 -11.64 17.50
N ASN A 499 7.59 -12.09 17.10
CA ASN A 499 7.87 -12.69 15.79
C ASN A 499 7.32 -11.83 14.64
N ALA A 500 7.58 -10.53 14.69
CA ALA A 500 7.12 -9.62 13.66
C ALA A 500 7.89 -9.85 12.36
N THR A 501 7.20 -9.73 11.22
CA THR A 501 7.77 -9.99 9.89
C THR A 501 7.94 -8.72 9.08
N ILE A 502 7.26 -7.64 9.48
CA ILE A 502 7.28 -6.35 8.80
C ILE A 502 7.52 -5.26 9.84
N LEU A 503 8.53 -4.44 9.60
CA LEU A 503 8.91 -3.30 10.42
C LEU A 503 8.87 -2.03 9.59
N PHE A 504 8.25 -0.98 10.15
CA PHE A 504 8.27 0.38 9.61
C PHE A 504 9.16 1.30 10.45
N GLY A 505 9.84 2.23 9.81
CA GLY A 505 10.65 3.23 10.52
C GLY A 505 11.05 4.40 9.64
N THR A 506 11.68 5.38 10.27
CA THR A 506 12.47 6.42 9.60
C THR A 506 13.96 6.04 9.67
N ASP A 507 14.84 6.72 8.94
CA ASP A 507 16.29 6.49 9.05
C ASP A 507 16.77 6.57 10.49
N THR A 508 16.34 7.61 11.21
CA THR A 508 16.71 7.87 12.61
C THR A 508 16.35 6.70 13.51
N PHE A 509 15.13 6.16 13.39
CA PHE A 509 14.70 5.03 14.24
C PHE A 509 15.40 3.73 13.86
N LEU A 510 15.49 3.45 12.56
CA LEU A 510 16.15 2.23 12.07
C LEU A 510 17.63 2.20 12.42
N SER A 511 18.33 3.34 12.34
CA SER A 511 19.72 3.47 12.79
C SER A 511 19.85 3.19 14.29
N GLY A 512 18.95 3.78 15.11
CA GLY A 512 18.93 3.55 16.56
C GLY A 512 18.68 2.08 16.92
N TYR A 513 17.71 1.42 16.26
CA TYR A 513 17.44 0.00 16.47
C TYR A 513 18.64 -0.87 16.07
N ALA A 514 19.24 -0.61 14.91
CA ALA A 514 20.34 -1.42 14.41
C ALA A 514 21.59 -1.35 15.32
N ARG A 515 21.86 -0.19 15.91
CA ARG A 515 22.98 -0.04 16.87
C ARG A 515 22.74 -0.82 18.17
N ALA A 516 21.49 -0.79 18.68
CA ALA A 516 21.15 -1.38 19.97
C ALA A 516 20.82 -2.89 19.91
N ALA A 517 20.33 -3.38 18.76
CA ALA A 517 19.83 -4.74 18.60
C ALA A 517 20.93 -5.81 18.60
N HIS A 518 20.60 -6.99 19.11
CA HIS A 518 21.35 -8.20 18.83
C HIS A 518 21.08 -8.67 17.38
N PRO A 519 22.04 -9.27 16.65
CA PRO A 519 21.84 -9.74 15.27
C PRO A 519 20.63 -10.66 15.08
N TYR A 520 20.21 -11.38 16.12
CA TYR A 520 19.10 -12.32 16.08
C TYR A 520 17.71 -11.71 16.34
N ASP A 521 17.64 -10.45 16.79
CA ASP A 521 16.37 -9.81 17.16
C ASP A 521 15.40 -9.68 15.96
N PHE A 522 15.96 -9.45 14.77
CA PHE A 522 15.19 -9.30 13.55
C PHE A 522 15.12 -10.57 12.68
N ARG A 523 15.39 -11.76 13.23
CA ARG A 523 15.39 -13.04 12.49
C ARG A 523 14.09 -13.36 11.76
N SER A 524 12.96 -12.90 12.27
CA SER A 524 11.63 -13.11 11.67
C SER A 524 11.25 -12.04 10.65
N VAL A 525 11.96 -10.92 10.64
CA VAL A 525 11.66 -9.79 9.76
C VAL A 525 12.04 -10.13 8.33
N ARG A 526 11.11 -9.93 7.40
CA ARG A 526 11.34 -10.12 5.97
C ARG A 526 11.26 -8.81 5.18
N TYR A 527 10.57 -7.80 5.71
CA TYR A 527 10.49 -6.47 5.14
C TYR A 527 10.75 -5.38 6.17
N VAL A 528 11.69 -4.50 5.85
CA VAL A 528 11.93 -3.23 6.53
C VAL A 528 11.61 -2.13 5.55
N LEU A 529 10.59 -1.32 5.86
CA LEU A 529 10.16 -0.21 5.02
C LEU A 529 10.49 1.11 5.73
N ALA A 530 11.18 1.98 5.01
CA ALA A 530 11.55 3.30 5.50
C ALA A 530 10.86 4.39 4.71
N GLY A 531 10.47 5.47 5.40
CA GLY A 531 9.89 6.65 4.78
C GLY A 531 10.01 7.88 5.66
N ALA A 532 9.53 8.99 5.16
CA ALA A 532 9.54 10.31 5.81
C ALA A 532 10.92 10.98 5.93
N GLU A 533 12.01 10.22 5.83
CA GLU A 533 13.40 10.70 5.81
C GLU A 533 14.19 9.93 4.76
N PRO A 534 15.22 10.53 4.10
CA PRO A 534 16.15 9.79 3.26
C PRO A 534 16.92 8.76 4.10
N VAL A 535 17.06 7.54 3.60
CA VAL A 535 17.85 6.50 4.29
C VAL A 535 19.33 6.71 3.99
N LYS A 536 20.12 6.92 5.03
CA LYS A 536 21.57 7.11 4.95
C LYS A 536 22.25 5.81 4.53
N GLU A 537 23.35 5.92 3.78
CA GLU A 537 24.17 4.78 3.36
C GLU A 537 24.65 3.93 4.55
N ALA A 538 25.08 4.61 5.63
CA ALA A 538 25.53 3.94 6.86
C ALA A 538 24.43 3.08 7.49
N THR A 539 23.19 3.59 7.60
CA THR A 539 22.04 2.84 8.12
C THR A 539 21.76 1.62 7.26
N ARG A 540 21.75 1.80 5.95
CA ARG A 540 21.47 0.74 4.99
C ARG A 540 22.50 -0.37 5.03
N ARG A 541 23.79 0.01 5.06
CA ARG A 541 24.91 -0.92 5.18
C ARG A 541 24.83 -1.71 6.48
N LEU A 542 24.57 -1.03 7.59
CA LEU A 542 24.45 -1.67 8.91
C LEU A 542 23.31 -2.71 8.94
N TRP A 543 22.14 -2.41 8.34
CA TRP A 543 21.05 -3.37 8.26
C TRP A 543 21.37 -4.56 7.35
N ALA A 544 22.04 -4.33 6.22
CA ALA A 544 22.45 -5.40 5.31
C ALA A 544 23.52 -6.32 5.92
N GLU A 545 24.53 -5.74 6.55
CA GLU A 545 25.67 -6.49 7.11
C GLU A 545 25.31 -7.22 8.41
N LYS A 546 24.58 -6.56 9.32
CA LYS A 546 24.27 -7.10 10.64
C LYS A 546 23.10 -8.09 10.64
N PHE A 547 22.08 -7.85 9.82
CA PHE A 547 20.82 -8.61 9.83
C PHE A 547 20.51 -9.32 8.50
N GLY A 548 21.27 -9.05 7.43
CA GLY A 548 20.95 -9.55 6.07
C GLY A 548 19.69 -8.94 5.47
N LEU A 549 19.20 -7.82 5.99
CA LEU A 549 17.94 -7.20 5.61
C LEU A 549 18.18 -5.97 4.74
N ARG A 550 17.37 -5.85 3.66
CA ARG A 550 17.34 -4.66 2.82
C ARG A 550 16.26 -3.71 3.29
N ILE A 551 16.58 -2.43 3.39
CA ILE A 551 15.60 -1.38 3.63
C ILE A 551 14.97 -1.00 2.29
N LEU A 552 13.64 -1.02 2.24
CA LEU A 552 12.84 -0.59 1.11
C LEU A 552 12.37 0.84 1.36
N GLU A 553 12.91 1.79 0.60
CA GLU A 553 12.55 3.20 0.75
C GLU A 553 11.25 3.51 0.06
N GLY A 554 10.38 4.28 0.71
CA GLY A 554 9.15 4.82 0.18
C GLY A 554 9.05 6.32 0.39
N TYR A 555 8.22 6.95 -0.42
CA TYR A 555 7.94 8.38 -0.39
C TYR A 555 6.45 8.63 -0.30
N GLY A 556 6.11 9.68 0.40
CA GLY A 556 4.75 10.17 0.49
C GLY A 556 4.62 11.38 1.39
N VAL A 557 3.47 12.01 1.30
CA VAL A 557 3.09 13.18 2.09
C VAL A 557 1.73 12.92 2.74
N THR A 558 1.42 13.60 3.84
CA THR A 558 0.16 13.37 4.58
C THR A 558 -1.06 13.55 3.68
N GLU A 559 -0.98 14.48 2.75
CA GLU A 559 -1.99 14.86 1.78
C GLU A 559 -2.31 13.74 0.76
N THR A 560 -1.51 12.69 0.73
CA THR A 560 -1.69 11.53 -0.18
C THR A 560 -1.90 10.20 0.55
N ALA A 561 -2.22 10.24 1.82
CA ALA A 561 -2.69 9.18 2.72
C ALA A 561 -1.77 7.96 3.04
N PRO A 562 -0.41 7.97 3.16
CA PRO A 562 0.52 8.97 2.67
C PRO A 562 1.28 8.56 1.40
N ALA A 563 1.31 7.27 1.01
CA ALA A 563 2.29 6.70 0.10
C ALA A 563 2.05 7.11 -1.36
N LEU A 564 3.12 7.56 -2.02
CA LEU A 564 3.17 7.93 -3.43
C LEU A 564 4.05 7.01 -4.24
N ALA A 565 5.24 6.67 -3.73
CA ALA A 565 6.20 5.82 -4.40
C ALA A 565 6.84 4.85 -3.42
N LEU A 566 7.28 3.69 -3.93
CA LEU A 566 7.83 2.63 -3.10
C LEU A 566 8.84 1.79 -3.87
N ASN A 567 10.00 1.55 -3.28
CA ASN A 567 10.89 0.46 -3.65
C ASN A 567 10.28 -0.87 -3.20
N THR A 568 10.38 -1.88 -4.05
CA THR A 568 9.82 -3.21 -3.78
C THR A 568 10.92 -4.26 -3.80
N PRO A 569 10.69 -5.48 -3.27
CA PRO A 569 11.70 -6.54 -3.33
C PRO A 569 12.20 -6.85 -4.75
N MET A 570 11.34 -6.68 -5.76
CA MET A 570 11.70 -6.90 -7.16
C MET A 570 12.36 -5.71 -7.84
N PHE A 571 11.94 -4.51 -7.49
CA PHE A 571 12.37 -3.26 -8.11
C PHE A 571 12.85 -2.32 -7.00
N ASN A 572 14.08 -2.54 -6.56
CA ASN A 572 14.76 -1.73 -5.56
C ASN A 572 15.98 -1.06 -6.18
N ARG A 573 16.00 0.27 -6.16
CA ARG A 573 17.12 1.06 -6.66
C ARG A 573 17.57 2.05 -5.60
N PHE A 574 18.83 2.01 -5.29
CA PHE A 574 19.51 2.92 -4.39
C PHE A 574 19.40 4.37 -4.82
N GLY A 575 19.25 5.29 -3.85
CA GLY A 575 19.16 6.72 -4.12
C GLY A 575 17.81 7.13 -4.73
N THR A 576 16.85 6.21 -4.80
CA THR A 576 15.48 6.48 -5.25
C THR A 576 14.48 6.05 -4.20
N VAL A 577 13.30 6.63 -4.24
CA VAL A 577 12.17 6.21 -3.41
C VAL A 577 11.26 5.19 -4.12
N GLY A 578 11.77 4.54 -5.17
CA GLY A 578 11.04 3.57 -5.95
C GLY A 578 10.17 4.19 -7.03
N ARG A 579 9.13 3.46 -7.44
CA ARG A 579 8.19 3.85 -8.49
C ARG A 579 6.87 4.29 -7.90
N LEU A 580 6.17 5.17 -8.62
CA LEU A 580 4.82 5.59 -8.26
C LEU A 580 3.91 4.38 -8.07
N LEU A 581 3.04 4.46 -7.06
CA LEU A 581 2.03 3.45 -6.79
C LEU A 581 0.92 3.45 -7.87
N PRO A 582 0.19 2.33 -8.04
CA PRO A 582 -0.87 2.25 -9.05
C PRO A 582 -1.95 3.31 -8.85
N GLY A 583 -2.49 3.83 -9.97
CA GLY A 583 -3.56 4.82 -9.97
C GLY A 583 -3.15 6.23 -9.53
N ILE A 584 -1.84 6.52 -9.45
CA ILE A 584 -1.32 7.87 -9.21
C ILE A 584 -0.84 8.46 -10.53
N GLU A 585 -1.34 9.64 -10.85
CA GLU A 585 -0.85 10.47 -11.94
C GLU A 585 0.11 11.52 -11.39
N ALA A 586 1.15 11.84 -12.16
CA ALA A 586 2.18 12.81 -11.78
C ALA A 586 2.45 13.81 -12.90
N LYS A 587 2.65 15.06 -12.51
CA LYS A 587 3.13 16.14 -13.37
C LYS A 587 4.37 16.75 -12.76
N LEU A 588 5.40 16.98 -13.58
CA LEU A 588 6.59 17.74 -13.18
C LEU A 588 6.51 19.15 -13.76
N VAL A 589 6.38 20.13 -12.90
CA VAL A 589 6.41 21.54 -13.28
C VAL A 589 7.86 22.02 -13.21
N PRO A 590 8.44 22.53 -14.33
CA PRO A 590 9.82 23.00 -14.36
C PRO A 590 10.12 23.99 -13.24
N VAL A 591 11.31 23.92 -12.66
CA VAL A 591 11.82 24.86 -11.67
C VAL A 591 12.96 25.64 -12.30
N GLU A 592 12.90 26.98 -12.21
CA GLU A 592 13.95 27.85 -12.77
C GLU A 592 15.33 27.48 -12.22
N GLY A 593 16.32 27.34 -13.10
CA GLY A 593 17.69 26.95 -12.74
C GLY A 593 17.92 25.45 -12.55
N MET A 594 16.96 24.59 -12.94
CA MET A 594 17.13 23.14 -12.98
C MET A 594 16.99 22.60 -14.41
N GLU A 595 18.01 21.86 -14.87
CA GLU A 595 18.01 21.26 -16.21
C GLU A 595 17.11 20.02 -16.30
N GLU A 596 17.01 19.22 -15.24
CA GLU A 596 16.24 17.96 -15.20
C GLU A 596 15.32 17.90 -13.97
N GLY A 597 14.11 17.37 -14.19
CA GLY A 597 13.11 17.18 -13.14
C GLY A 597 12.18 18.38 -13.00
N GLY A 598 11.52 18.48 -11.86
CA GLY A 598 10.57 19.55 -11.59
C GLY A 598 9.84 19.35 -10.26
N ARG A 599 9.01 20.33 -9.94
CA ARG A 599 8.10 20.29 -8.80
C ARG A 599 6.99 19.30 -9.04
N LEU A 600 6.84 18.36 -8.12
CA LEU A 600 5.93 17.24 -8.28
C LEU A 600 4.51 17.63 -7.88
N TYR A 601 3.60 17.55 -8.84
CA TYR A 601 2.15 17.56 -8.64
C TYR A 601 1.60 16.16 -8.84
N VAL A 602 0.67 15.75 -8.00
CA VAL A 602 0.07 14.42 -8.04
C VAL A 602 -1.46 14.48 -7.99
N SER A 603 -2.08 13.58 -8.72
CA SER A 603 -3.51 13.31 -8.67
C SER A 603 -3.74 11.82 -8.49
N GLY A 604 -4.84 11.44 -7.84
CA GLY A 604 -5.18 10.05 -7.61
C GLY A 604 -6.20 9.85 -6.49
N PRO A 605 -6.75 8.65 -6.35
CA PRO A 605 -7.82 8.37 -5.39
C PRO A 605 -7.37 8.40 -3.92
N ASN A 606 -6.08 8.48 -3.66
CA ASN A 606 -5.48 8.63 -2.34
C ASN A 606 -5.18 10.09 -1.97
N VAL A 607 -5.40 11.05 -2.87
CA VAL A 607 -5.22 12.48 -2.61
C VAL A 607 -6.34 12.98 -1.69
N MET A 608 -6.00 13.78 -0.70
CA MET A 608 -6.87 14.31 0.34
C MET A 608 -8.12 15.02 -0.22
N LEU A 609 -9.15 15.14 0.60
CA LEU A 609 -10.30 15.98 0.33
C LEU A 609 -9.94 17.48 0.33
N GLY A 610 -9.00 17.88 1.17
CA GLY A 610 -8.54 19.27 1.26
C GLY A 610 -7.90 19.61 2.60
N TYR A 611 -7.55 20.89 2.73
CA TYR A 611 -7.00 21.47 3.93
C TYR A 611 -8.06 22.17 4.79
N LEU A 612 -7.88 22.05 6.12
CA LEU A 612 -8.53 22.89 7.13
C LEU A 612 -7.48 23.84 7.70
N LYS A 613 -7.79 25.14 7.75
CA LYS A 613 -6.86 26.19 8.18
C LYS A 613 -7.42 26.98 9.37
N ALA A 614 -6.54 27.39 10.30
CA ALA A 614 -6.95 28.11 11.49
C ALA A 614 -7.57 29.51 11.22
N ASN A 615 -7.21 30.14 10.10
CA ASN A 615 -7.80 31.41 9.66
C ASN A 615 -9.20 31.26 9.04
N GLN A 616 -9.63 30.05 8.71
CA GLN A 616 -10.96 29.69 8.20
C GLN A 616 -11.44 28.41 8.87
N PRO A 617 -11.78 28.43 10.17
CA PRO A 617 -12.09 27.23 10.94
C PRO A 617 -13.21 26.40 10.34
N GLY A 618 -12.97 25.09 10.19
CA GLY A 618 -13.94 24.13 9.67
C GLY A 618 -14.24 24.25 8.17
N ILE A 619 -13.66 25.19 7.43
CA ILE A 619 -13.84 25.34 6.00
C ILE A 619 -12.80 24.48 5.27
N LEU A 620 -13.30 23.54 4.46
CA LEU A 620 -12.46 22.65 3.65
C LEU A 620 -12.04 23.37 2.36
N VAL A 621 -10.72 23.40 2.10
CA VAL A 621 -10.12 23.94 0.88
C VAL A 621 -9.57 22.78 0.07
N PRO A 622 -10.25 22.34 -1.01
CA PRO A 622 -9.81 21.20 -1.82
C PRO A 622 -8.56 21.53 -2.64
N PRO A 623 -7.84 20.51 -3.14
CA PRO A 623 -6.78 20.68 -4.13
C PRO A 623 -7.35 21.27 -5.44
N GLU A 624 -6.60 22.16 -6.08
CA GLU A 624 -7.00 22.79 -7.34
C GLU A 624 -7.07 21.74 -8.45
N ASP A 625 -8.20 21.63 -9.14
CA ASP A 625 -8.48 20.65 -10.18
C ASP A 625 -8.12 19.19 -9.80
N GLY A 626 -8.15 18.86 -8.51
CA GLY A 626 -7.79 17.53 -8.00
C GLY A 626 -6.28 17.23 -7.99
N TRP A 627 -5.43 18.24 -8.28
CA TRP A 627 -3.99 18.11 -8.26
C TRP A 627 -3.40 18.68 -6.96
N HIS A 628 -2.66 17.84 -6.26
CA HIS A 628 -1.93 18.25 -5.06
C HIS A 628 -0.48 18.56 -5.40
N ASP A 629 -0.05 19.77 -5.05
CA ASP A 629 1.33 20.18 -5.07
C ASP A 629 2.06 19.64 -3.84
N THR A 630 2.95 18.69 -4.02
CA THR A 630 3.70 18.07 -2.91
C THR A 630 4.72 19.02 -2.30
N GLY A 631 5.10 20.07 -3.02
CA GLY A 631 6.20 20.96 -2.67
C GLY A 631 7.59 20.33 -2.78
N ASP A 632 7.69 19.11 -3.27
CA ASP A 632 8.95 18.41 -3.47
C ASP A 632 9.39 18.52 -4.94
N VAL A 633 10.69 18.67 -5.15
CA VAL A 633 11.34 18.66 -6.47
C VAL A 633 11.93 17.29 -6.70
N VAL A 634 11.55 16.67 -7.80
CA VAL A 634 11.94 15.28 -8.10
C VAL A 634 12.40 15.13 -9.56
N THR A 635 13.13 14.06 -9.82
CA THR A 635 13.32 13.50 -11.16
C THR A 635 12.62 12.15 -11.26
N ILE A 636 12.04 11.85 -12.40
CA ILE A 636 11.49 10.54 -12.72
C ILE A 636 12.24 10.03 -13.95
N ASP A 637 12.97 8.94 -13.79
CA ASP A 637 13.74 8.39 -14.89
C ASP A 637 12.88 7.59 -15.89
N ARG A 638 13.48 7.15 -17.00
CA ARG A 638 12.79 6.38 -18.05
C ARG A 638 12.21 5.04 -17.57
N GLU A 639 12.70 4.52 -16.45
CA GLU A 639 12.18 3.29 -15.83
C GLU A 639 11.12 3.58 -14.77
N GLY A 640 10.77 4.85 -14.54
CA GLY A 640 9.75 5.31 -13.60
C GLY A 640 10.23 5.43 -12.15
N TYR A 641 11.54 5.37 -11.88
CA TYR A 641 12.05 5.59 -10.52
C TYR A 641 12.08 7.07 -10.18
N VAL A 642 11.54 7.39 -9.01
CA VAL A 642 11.48 8.73 -8.46
C VAL A 642 12.69 9.00 -7.58
N THR A 643 13.41 10.07 -7.86
CA THR A 643 14.50 10.58 -7.03
C THR A 643 14.13 11.95 -6.48
N ILE A 644 14.13 12.12 -5.16
CA ILE A 644 13.84 13.39 -4.50
C ILE A 644 15.11 14.24 -4.53
N LYS A 645 15.02 15.46 -5.09
CA LYS A 645 16.12 16.42 -5.14
C LYS A 645 16.08 17.41 -3.96
N GLY A 646 14.90 17.62 -3.38
CA GLY A 646 14.69 18.49 -2.22
C GLY A 646 13.29 19.08 -2.19
N ARG A 647 13.04 19.93 -1.23
CA ARG A 647 11.81 20.73 -1.15
C ARG A 647 11.94 22.03 -1.91
N ALA A 648 10.95 22.45 -2.67
CA ALA A 648 10.98 23.67 -3.48
C ALA A 648 11.32 24.92 -2.65
N LYS A 649 10.88 24.97 -1.38
CA LYS A 649 11.21 26.05 -0.41
C LYS A 649 12.59 25.85 0.27
N ARG A 650 13.32 24.79 -0.06
CA ARG A 650 14.64 24.45 0.50
C ARG A 650 15.72 24.41 -0.58
N PHE A 651 15.64 25.35 -1.49
CA PHE A 651 16.72 25.68 -2.41
C PHE A 651 17.18 27.10 -2.10
N ALA A 652 18.48 27.32 -2.16
CA ALA A 652 19.08 28.65 -2.10
C ALA A 652 19.45 29.12 -3.52
N LYS A 653 19.13 30.35 -3.87
CA LYS A 653 19.55 30.96 -5.15
C LYS A 653 20.89 31.66 -4.97
N ILE A 654 21.98 31.00 -5.33
CA ILE A 654 23.34 31.47 -5.12
C ILE A 654 23.99 31.80 -6.48
N GLY A 655 24.24 33.05 -6.75
CA GLY A 655 24.85 33.49 -8.02
C GLY A 655 24.01 33.13 -9.25
N GLY A 656 22.70 32.99 -9.10
CA GLY A 656 21.76 32.59 -10.15
C GLY A 656 21.47 31.10 -10.24
N GLU A 657 22.24 30.25 -9.56
CA GLU A 657 22.01 28.79 -9.52
C GLU A 657 21.20 28.37 -8.29
N MET A 658 20.35 27.36 -8.48
CA MET A 658 19.52 26.78 -7.43
C MET A 658 20.25 25.64 -6.71
N ILE A 659 20.65 25.86 -5.47
CA ILE A 659 21.37 24.89 -4.64
C ILE A 659 20.42 24.23 -3.65
N SER A 660 20.30 22.91 -3.73
CA SER A 660 19.50 22.11 -2.78
C SER A 660 20.17 22.08 -1.40
N LEU A 661 19.51 22.62 -0.38
CA LEU A 661 19.98 22.53 1.01
C LEU A 661 20.06 21.09 1.49
N ALA A 662 19.13 20.24 1.06
CA ALA A 662 19.12 18.81 1.36
C ALA A 662 20.36 18.09 0.80
N SER A 663 20.83 18.47 -0.39
CA SER A 663 22.06 17.88 -0.98
C SER A 663 23.29 18.25 -0.16
N VAL A 664 23.35 19.47 0.36
CA VAL A 664 24.45 19.92 1.25
C VAL A 664 24.39 19.16 2.59
N GLU A 665 23.19 18.96 3.16
CA GLU A 665 22.97 18.17 4.37
C GLU A 665 23.38 16.71 4.17
N SER A 666 23.13 16.15 2.99
CA SER A 666 23.56 14.78 2.65
C SER A 666 25.09 14.66 2.67
N LEU A 667 25.80 15.61 2.04
CA LEU A 667 27.26 15.66 2.07
C LEU A 667 27.81 15.80 3.50
N ALA A 668 27.18 16.64 4.33
CA ALA A 668 27.56 16.77 5.73
C ALA A 668 27.35 15.45 6.51
N SER A 669 26.24 14.78 6.27
CA SER A 669 25.94 13.48 6.91
C SER A 669 26.86 12.35 6.44
N GLU A 670 27.35 12.39 5.21
CA GLU A 670 28.37 11.44 4.73
C GLU A 670 29.75 11.71 5.34
N LEU A 671 30.10 12.98 5.50
CA LEU A 671 31.37 13.39 6.08
C LEU A 671 31.41 13.16 7.60
N TRP A 672 30.29 13.45 8.28
CA TRP A 672 30.16 13.33 9.73
C TRP A 672 28.94 12.47 10.11
N PRO A 673 29.03 11.14 9.92
CA PRO A 673 27.88 10.23 10.06
C PRO A 673 27.33 10.14 11.50
N ASP A 674 28.12 10.51 12.50
CA ASP A 674 27.74 10.45 13.91
C ASP A 674 27.15 11.78 14.43
N ALA A 675 27.10 12.82 13.61
CA ALA A 675 26.58 14.13 13.97
C ALA A 675 25.31 14.48 13.16
N GLN A 676 24.37 15.15 13.80
CA GLN A 676 23.25 15.75 13.08
C GLN A 676 23.68 17.09 12.48
N SER A 677 23.16 17.38 11.29
CA SER A 677 23.46 18.60 10.58
C SER A 677 22.22 19.14 9.89
N ALA A 678 22.09 20.45 9.82
CA ALA A 678 21.05 21.14 9.06
C ALA A 678 21.65 22.35 8.33
N VAL A 679 21.09 22.70 7.16
CA VAL A 679 21.57 23.83 6.37
C VAL A 679 20.49 24.89 6.27
N VAL A 680 20.87 26.14 6.46
CA VAL A 680 20.00 27.31 6.33
C VAL A 680 20.56 28.20 5.25
N ALA A 681 19.68 28.75 4.39
CA ALA A 681 20.02 29.84 3.49
C ALA A 681 19.74 31.17 4.17
N GLU A 682 20.69 32.10 4.06
CA GLU A 682 20.51 33.46 4.53
C GLU A 682 20.84 34.47 3.40
N PRO A 683 20.23 35.65 3.40
CA PRO A 683 20.48 36.68 2.37
C PRO A 683 21.97 37.07 2.32
N ASP A 684 22.51 37.19 1.09
CA ASP A 684 23.86 37.69 0.82
C ASP A 684 23.80 38.82 -0.23
N PRO A 685 24.33 40.01 0.09
CA PRO A 685 24.25 41.15 -0.83
C PRO A 685 24.94 40.96 -2.18
N ARG A 686 25.92 40.05 -2.26
CA ARG A 686 26.73 39.82 -3.47
C ARG A 686 26.24 38.70 -4.33
N ARG A 687 25.66 37.62 -3.71
CA ARG A 687 25.32 36.36 -4.38
C ARG A 687 23.83 36.03 -4.31
N GLY A 688 23.01 36.87 -3.70
CA GLY A 688 21.62 36.62 -3.43
C GLY A 688 21.42 35.91 -2.09
N GLU A 689 21.90 34.66 -1.99
CA GLU A 689 21.88 33.88 -0.75
C GLU A 689 23.22 33.22 -0.48
N ARG A 690 23.47 32.84 0.76
CA ARG A 690 24.61 32.02 1.20
C ARG A 690 24.16 30.93 2.15
N LEU A 691 24.95 29.85 2.23
CA LEU A 691 24.64 28.70 3.07
C LEU A 691 25.34 28.76 4.40
N VAL A 692 24.59 28.45 5.47
CA VAL A 692 25.12 28.21 6.80
C VAL A 692 24.82 26.77 7.20
N LEU A 693 25.87 25.99 7.48
CA LEU A 693 25.75 24.62 7.95
C LEU A 693 25.80 24.60 9.48
N VAL A 694 24.74 24.16 10.11
CA VAL A 694 24.64 23.98 11.57
C VAL A 694 24.83 22.49 11.88
N THR A 695 25.76 22.14 12.77
CA THR A 695 26.11 20.75 13.05
C THR A 695 26.46 20.50 14.51
N GLU A 696 26.22 19.28 15.01
CA GLU A 696 26.64 18.81 16.35
C GLU A 696 28.08 18.30 16.36
N LYS A 697 28.80 18.35 15.25
CA LYS A 697 30.19 17.90 15.16
C LYS A 697 31.12 18.95 15.72
N GLU A 698 31.72 18.68 16.87
CA GLU A 698 32.55 19.66 17.62
C GLU A 698 33.73 20.23 16.83
N ASP A 699 34.41 19.38 16.03
CA ASP A 699 35.58 19.74 15.24
C ASP A 699 35.25 20.02 13.75
N ALA A 700 33.97 20.29 13.43
CA ALA A 700 33.57 20.58 12.07
C ALA A 700 34.17 21.90 11.57
N THR A 701 34.79 21.86 10.40
CA THR A 701 35.34 23.03 9.73
C THR A 701 34.82 23.16 8.30
N ARG A 702 34.73 24.41 7.84
CA ARG A 702 34.39 24.71 6.44
C ARG A 702 35.37 24.08 5.46
N ALA A 703 36.67 24.09 5.81
CA ALA A 703 37.72 23.53 4.98
C ALA A 703 37.55 22.00 4.79
N ALA A 704 37.24 21.28 5.86
CA ALA A 704 36.98 19.84 5.80
C ALA A 704 35.76 19.51 4.92
N PHE A 705 34.66 20.26 5.07
CA PHE A 705 33.47 20.10 4.23
C PHE A 705 33.78 20.39 2.76
N GLN A 706 34.48 21.50 2.46
CA GLN A 706 34.81 21.90 1.09
C GLN A 706 35.72 20.87 0.41
N ALA A 707 36.73 20.37 1.12
CA ALA A 707 37.61 19.30 0.60
C ALA A 707 36.84 18.02 0.26
N TYR A 708 35.91 17.62 1.15
CA TYR A 708 35.07 16.44 0.93
C TYR A 708 34.11 16.63 -0.24
N ALA A 709 33.40 17.75 -0.27
CA ALA A 709 32.44 18.08 -1.35
C ALA A 709 33.15 18.07 -2.71
N LYS A 710 34.34 18.67 -2.81
CA LYS A 710 35.16 18.67 -3.99
C LYS A 710 35.60 17.24 -4.41
N ALA A 711 35.99 16.41 -3.46
CA ALA A 711 36.35 15.00 -3.73
C ALA A 711 35.16 14.19 -4.25
N LYS A 712 33.94 14.55 -3.86
CA LYS A 712 32.68 13.96 -4.37
C LYS A 712 32.19 14.56 -5.70
N GLY A 713 32.92 15.55 -6.26
CA GLY A 713 32.53 16.22 -7.51
C GLY A 713 31.36 17.19 -7.36
N ALA A 714 31.07 17.63 -6.13
CA ALA A 714 30.02 18.61 -5.87
C ALA A 714 30.46 20.02 -6.33
N SER A 715 29.48 20.86 -6.74
CA SER A 715 29.70 22.25 -7.11
C SER A 715 30.30 23.05 -5.94
N ASP A 716 31.22 23.97 -6.23
CA ASP A 716 31.77 24.88 -5.22
C ASP A 716 30.69 25.77 -4.53
N LEU A 717 29.56 25.98 -5.18
CA LEU A 717 28.41 26.69 -4.62
C LEU A 717 27.70 25.91 -3.48
N MET A 718 27.91 24.61 -3.39
CA MET A 718 27.40 23.78 -2.29
C MET A 718 28.24 23.91 -1.02
N ALA A 719 29.44 24.52 -1.09
CA ALA A 719 30.28 24.76 0.09
C ALA A 719 29.66 25.84 0.96
N PRO A 720 29.33 25.56 2.25
CA PRO A 720 28.75 26.56 3.14
C PRO A 720 29.69 27.75 3.33
N ALA A 721 29.15 28.95 3.40
CA ALA A 721 29.92 30.15 3.74
C ALA A 721 30.40 30.08 5.19
N GLU A 722 29.63 29.45 6.07
CA GLU A 722 29.89 29.32 7.50
C GLU A 722 29.49 27.94 7.98
N VAL A 723 30.23 27.38 8.94
CA VAL A 723 29.89 26.15 9.71
C VAL A 723 29.71 26.56 11.16
N MET A 724 28.50 26.37 11.67
CA MET A 724 28.11 26.70 13.04
C MET A 724 28.00 25.40 13.86
N VAL A 725 28.82 25.27 14.88
CA VAL A 725 28.77 24.14 15.80
C VAL A 725 27.80 24.42 16.93
N VAL A 726 26.94 23.45 17.25
CA VAL A 726 25.99 23.51 18.36
C VAL A 726 26.06 22.24 19.20
N ASP A 727 25.83 22.31 20.50
CA ASP A 727 25.82 21.16 21.40
C ASP A 727 24.72 20.16 21.00
N LYS A 728 23.55 20.67 20.63
CA LYS A 728 22.41 19.87 20.19
C LYS A 728 21.57 20.61 19.17
N LEU A 729 21.27 19.92 18.06
CA LEU A 729 20.40 20.45 17.03
C LEU A 729 18.94 20.39 17.50
N PRO A 730 18.14 21.47 17.37
CA PRO A 730 16.72 21.42 17.65
C PRO A 730 16.02 20.39 16.77
N VAL A 731 15.23 19.50 17.39
CA VAL A 731 14.48 18.46 16.69
C VAL A 731 13.01 18.48 17.04
N LEU A 732 12.15 18.15 16.08
CA LEU A 732 10.72 17.94 16.28
C LEU A 732 10.47 16.61 17.00
N GLY A 733 9.27 16.42 17.56
CA GLY A 733 8.88 15.15 18.18
C GLY A 733 8.89 13.92 17.24
N SER A 734 8.97 14.15 15.93
CA SER A 734 9.20 13.12 14.91
C SER A 734 10.66 12.71 14.73
N GLY A 735 11.60 13.35 15.45
CA GLY A 735 13.05 13.14 15.29
C GLY A 735 13.71 13.95 14.17
N LYS A 736 12.94 14.69 13.37
CA LYS A 736 13.46 15.56 12.30
C LYS A 736 14.00 16.87 12.87
N ALA A 737 15.01 17.44 12.21
CA ALA A 737 15.50 18.78 12.55
C ALA A 737 14.36 19.81 12.52
N ASP A 738 14.23 20.61 13.58
CA ASP A 738 13.32 21.74 13.63
C ASP A 738 13.95 22.94 12.91
N LEU A 739 13.68 23.02 11.62
CA LEU A 739 14.28 24.03 10.75
C LEU A 739 13.86 25.45 11.11
N VAL A 740 12.70 25.63 11.73
CA VAL A 740 12.25 26.96 12.19
C VAL A 740 13.15 27.42 13.33
N SER A 741 13.37 26.56 14.33
CA SER A 741 14.27 26.86 15.45
C SER A 741 15.72 27.02 14.98
N VAL A 742 16.20 26.15 14.05
CA VAL A 742 17.56 26.25 13.48
C VAL A 742 17.73 27.57 12.72
N THR A 743 16.75 27.96 11.91
CA THR A 743 16.77 29.27 11.21
C THR A 743 16.78 30.43 12.21
N GLY A 744 15.98 30.31 13.27
CA GLY A 744 15.97 31.30 14.36
C GLY A 744 17.34 31.44 15.04
N LEU A 745 18.07 30.36 15.28
CA LEU A 745 19.43 30.37 15.83
C LEU A 745 20.41 31.13 14.90
N VAL A 746 20.37 30.82 13.60
CA VAL A 746 21.23 31.47 12.60
C VAL A 746 20.91 32.94 12.47
N MET A 747 19.63 33.35 12.34
CA MET A 747 19.18 34.74 12.18
C MET A 747 19.31 35.54 13.47
N GLY A 748 19.12 34.93 14.64
CA GLY A 748 19.28 35.56 15.93
C GLY A 748 20.71 36.02 16.19
N ARG A 749 21.72 35.29 15.71
CA ARG A 749 23.15 35.64 15.82
C ARG A 749 23.50 36.90 15.02
N GLN A 750 22.88 37.14 13.89
CA GLN A 750 23.08 38.35 13.11
C GLN A 750 22.59 39.62 13.86
N ARG A 751 21.50 39.53 14.62
CA ARG A 751 20.99 40.65 15.41
C ARG A 751 21.94 41.02 16.57
N VAL A 752 22.62 40.03 17.15
CA VAL A 752 23.62 40.25 18.22
C VAL A 752 24.94 40.79 17.66
N ALA A 753 25.33 40.38 16.43
CA ALA A 753 26.55 40.86 15.77
C ALA A 753 26.40 42.23 15.09
N ALA A 754 25.14 42.69 14.86
CA ALA A 754 24.82 43.97 14.28
C ALA A 754 24.43 45.07 15.33
N ALA A 755 24.28 44.67 16.61
CA ALA A 755 24.14 45.53 17.76
C ALA A 755 25.48 45.70 18.49
#